data_7dab6c6b3fb11ea3752bafa8407c561d
#
_entry.id   7dab6c6b3fb11ea3752bafa8407c561d
#
_cell.length_a   1.000
_cell.length_b   1.000
_cell.length_c   1.000
_cell.angle_alpha   90.00
_cell.angle_beta   90.00
_cell.angle_gamma   90.00
#
_symmetry.space_group_name_H-M   'P 1'
#
loop_
_entity.id
_entity.type
_entity.pdbx_description
1 polymer ?
#
loop_
_entity_poly.entity_id
_entity_poly.type
_entity_poly.pdbx_seq_one_letter_code
_entity_poly.pdbx_strand_id
1 'polypeptide(L)'
;MERFACVIFLSTLVSWTSSDIPFRNASLPWQVRVEDVVGRLTIQEIQAQLASGQGATPPISRLGIGEYSWWTNCGRGDVGQNSTAFPQAIGIGASFDKDLIYRVAEASSTEVRAYYNYFVKMGSMGIHKALSCWNPNMDLYRDPRWGRGPETLSEDPYHAGEMGYHHVKGLHGNHPRYVRTASACKHFDVSAGPEDWPVSRHDFDAKVSERDWRSYFLPPFRKCAEAGSFGLHCAYNLINGVPACANKKLLTDILRGEWNFTGYVASDAGALLTSITEQHYFNNTVDAAAGCLNAGCGLEVQGGDTRVYDSIIDAIHQNKVTKALVREQMKPLLYTRLRLGEFDPREMNPYNYLDIDDVVLSSTHRQLAVEAATKSFVLLKNTNSFLPIKTRYNHIAVVGPMANDSQQVFGDYAPSPDPRYITSPLSGLVRLGTTATHAAGCSSTFCTDYSKTDVVKALQGADVVFVCLGTGPAVESEGHDRHNISLPGQQLQLLQDVVGKTDKPVVLLLFNGGPVHIGWGVENQRVVAILECFYPAQAAGDAIFASLTNAGVGSVPAARLPYTWPSSDNQIPPMVNYSMAGRTYWYFDGEPAFPYGYGLSYTTFRYADFTCDITVMAGEGLWCSVTVYNTGSYDADEVSQVYMSWQNTSLPVPRIQLVGFTRRFIISNGSAVYEFTLDPKNMAVWTDDEEWVVLPGAMNIYVGGQQPNQRTSVGSNVEHRQFQIIGTKILGKY
;
A
#
# COMPACT_ATOMS: atom_id res chain seq x y z
N MET A 1 72.21 -39.71 -36.02
CA MET A 1 71.33 -40.19 -34.91
C MET A 1 71.17 -39.04 -33.95
N GLU A 2 70.23 -38.23 -34.21
CA GLU A 2 69.88 -37.07 -33.36
C GLU A 2 68.68 -37.47 -32.52
N ARG A 3 68.79 -37.32 -31.22
CA ARG A 3 67.70 -37.56 -30.26
C ARG A 3 66.92 -36.25 -30.07
N PHE A 4 65.64 -36.17 -30.54
CA PHE A 4 64.69 -35.13 -30.17
C PHE A 4 64.16 -35.44 -28.76
N ALA A 5 64.38 -34.51 -27.82
CA ALA A 5 63.74 -34.48 -26.50
C ALA A 5 62.44 -33.77 -26.61
N CYS A 6 61.30 -34.45 -26.42
CA CYS A 6 59.99 -33.89 -26.35
C CYS A 6 59.78 -33.37 -24.93
N VAL A 7 59.68 -32.02 -24.76
CA VAL A 7 59.31 -31.37 -23.50
C VAL A 7 57.80 -31.28 -23.44
N ILE A 8 57.17 -32.10 -22.61
CA ILE A 8 55.72 -32.01 -22.32
C ILE A 8 55.51 -30.91 -21.29
N PHE A 9 54.92 -29.78 -21.73
CA PHE A 9 54.38 -28.80 -20.80
C PHE A 9 53.07 -29.32 -20.21
N LEU A 10 53.09 -29.77 -18.95
CA LEU A 10 51.89 -30.00 -18.16
C LEU A 10 51.36 -28.62 -17.73
N SER A 11 50.36 -28.10 -18.44
CA SER A 11 49.52 -27.04 -17.94
C SER A 11 48.59 -27.61 -16.85
N THR A 12 48.94 -27.40 -15.60
CA THR A 12 48.01 -27.65 -14.48
C THR A 12 46.83 -26.67 -14.61
N LEU A 13 45.75 -27.15 -15.16
CA LEU A 13 44.45 -26.51 -15.01
C LEU A 13 44.07 -26.58 -13.52
N VAL A 14 44.31 -25.49 -12.78
CA VAL A 14 43.76 -25.32 -11.45
C VAL A 14 42.25 -25.11 -11.64
N SER A 15 41.50 -26.19 -11.49
CA SER A 15 40.04 -26.08 -11.38
C SER A 15 39.70 -25.44 -10.02
N TRP A 16 39.46 -24.16 -10.02
CA TRP A 16 38.92 -23.48 -8.85
C TRP A 16 37.58 -24.15 -8.51
N THR A 17 37.44 -24.71 -7.32
CA THR A 17 36.13 -25.11 -6.82
C THR A 17 35.29 -23.86 -6.59
N SER A 18 33.97 -23.91 -6.76
CA SER A 18 33.13 -22.73 -6.64
C SER A 18 33.21 -22.08 -5.25
N SER A 19 33.70 -22.82 -4.24
CA SER A 19 33.96 -22.32 -2.87
C SER A 19 35.20 -21.43 -2.75
N ASP A 20 36.11 -21.45 -3.73
CA ASP A 20 37.36 -20.67 -3.67
C ASP A 20 37.15 -19.20 -4.09
N ILE A 21 36.01 -18.88 -4.64
CA ILE A 21 35.66 -17.50 -5.03
C ILE A 21 34.93 -16.83 -3.88
N PRO A 22 35.45 -15.75 -3.27
CA PRO A 22 34.88 -15.15 -2.04
C PRO A 22 33.41 -14.84 -2.11
N PHE A 23 32.88 -14.28 -3.22
CA PHE A 23 31.45 -13.94 -3.30
C PHE A 23 30.53 -15.16 -3.30
N ARG A 24 31.03 -16.35 -3.64
CA ARG A 24 30.31 -17.64 -3.58
C ARG A 24 30.51 -18.40 -2.28
N ASN A 25 31.42 -17.95 -1.42
CA ASN A 25 31.67 -18.58 -0.13
C ASN A 25 30.62 -18.09 0.90
N ALA A 26 29.64 -18.94 1.16
CA ALA A 26 28.53 -18.64 2.07
C ALA A 26 28.96 -18.41 3.54
N SER A 27 30.18 -18.81 3.94
CA SER A 27 30.70 -18.59 5.30
C SER A 27 31.21 -17.16 5.54
N LEU A 28 31.47 -16.39 4.48
CA LEU A 28 32.00 -15.05 4.58
C LEU A 28 30.90 -14.02 4.89
N PRO A 29 31.22 -12.92 5.58
CA PRO A 29 30.31 -11.81 5.80
C PRO A 29 29.80 -11.23 4.47
N TRP A 30 28.54 -10.76 4.47
CA TRP A 30 27.90 -10.21 3.29
C TRP A 30 28.71 -9.10 2.61
N GLN A 31 29.27 -8.19 3.41
CA GLN A 31 30.06 -7.08 2.90
C GLN A 31 31.30 -7.54 2.14
N VAL A 32 32.04 -8.54 2.66
CA VAL A 32 33.20 -9.12 1.99
C VAL A 32 32.81 -9.71 0.64
N ARG A 33 31.68 -10.38 0.59
CA ARG A 33 31.15 -11.00 -0.64
C ARG A 33 30.74 -9.94 -1.67
N VAL A 34 30.05 -8.88 -1.22
CA VAL A 34 29.65 -7.74 -2.09
C VAL A 34 30.89 -7.04 -2.66
N GLU A 35 31.88 -6.72 -1.82
CA GLU A 35 33.12 -6.06 -2.27
C GLU A 35 33.87 -6.91 -3.29
N ASP A 36 33.96 -8.23 -3.07
CA ASP A 36 34.64 -9.14 -4.00
C ASP A 36 33.93 -9.18 -5.36
N VAL A 37 32.58 -9.35 -5.40
CA VAL A 37 31.86 -9.43 -6.67
C VAL A 37 31.91 -8.09 -7.41
N VAL A 38 31.70 -6.95 -6.74
CA VAL A 38 31.79 -5.62 -7.36
C VAL A 38 33.21 -5.34 -7.88
N GLY A 39 34.24 -5.73 -7.11
CA GLY A 39 35.65 -5.60 -7.52
C GLY A 39 35.98 -6.34 -8.80
N ARG A 40 35.30 -7.46 -9.07
CA ARG A 40 35.49 -8.27 -10.29
C ARG A 40 34.79 -7.70 -11.52
N LEU A 41 33.79 -6.79 -11.36
CA LEU A 41 33.06 -6.24 -12.48
C LEU A 41 33.85 -5.18 -13.23
N THR A 42 33.76 -5.20 -14.55
CA THR A 42 34.17 -4.09 -15.40
C THR A 42 33.16 -2.94 -15.33
N ILE A 43 33.54 -1.74 -15.68
CA ILE A 43 32.60 -0.60 -15.71
C ILE A 43 31.49 -0.82 -16.74
N GLN A 44 31.77 -1.46 -17.86
CA GLN A 44 30.78 -1.83 -18.88
C GLN A 44 29.73 -2.79 -18.33
N GLU A 45 30.18 -3.81 -17.59
CA GLU A 45 29.25 -4.74 -16.93
C GLU A 45 28.40 -4.04 -15.86
N ILE A 46 28.99 -3.12 -15.07
CA ILE A 46 28.23 -2.36 -14.08
C ILE A 46 27.22 -1.47 -14.79
N GLN A 47 27.58 -0.72 -15.82
CA GLN A 47 26.63 0.06 -16.61
C GLN A 47 25.45 -0.78 -17.07
N ALA A 48 25.72 -1.97 -17.67
CA ALA A 48 24.66 -2.87 -18.14
C ALA A 48 23.77 -3.41 -17.00
N GLN A 49 24.28 -3.51 -15.77
CA GLN A 49 23.49 -3.91 -14.59
C GLN A 49 22.69 -2.73 -14.00
N LEU A 50 23.16 -1.50 -14.12
CA LEU A 50 22.46 -0.31 -13.65
C LEU A 50 21.41 0.20 -14.66
N ALA A 51 21.58 -0.12 -15.97
CA ALA A 51 20.67 0.20 -17.06
C ALA A 51 19.73 -0.98 -17.36
N SER A 52 18.70 -1.16 -16.53
CA SER A 52 17.75 -2.28 -16.68
C SER A 52 16.82 -2.05 -17.88
N GLY A 53 16.99 -2.85 -18.94
CA GLY A 53 16.11 -2.84 -20.12
C GLY A 53 14.81 -3.61 -19.83
N GLN A 54 13.65 -2.95 -19.90
CA GLN A 54 12.34 -3.56 -19.63
C GLN A 54 12.33 -4.42 -18.35
N GLY A 55 12.98 -3.93 -17.29
CA GLY A 55 13.07 -4.60 -16.00
C GLY A 55 14.12 -5.71 -15.88
N ALA A 56 14.81 -6.11 -16.95
CA ALA A 56 15.83 -7.15 -16.90
C ALA A 56 17.25 -6.61 -17.13
N THR A 57 18.22 -7.20 -16.44
CA THR A 57 19.66 -6.95 -16.62
C THR A 57 20.34 -8.18 -17.20
N PRO A 58 21.32 -8.00 -18.13
CA PRO A 58 21.95 -9.12 -18.83
C PRO A 58 22.79 -10.00 -17.89
N PRO A 59 23.04 -11.27 -18.26
CA PRO A 59 23.92 -12.14 -17.50
C PRO A 59 25.39 -11.68 -17.56
N ILE A 60 26.16 -12.01 -16.50
CA ILE A 60 27.62 -11.84 -16.47
C ILE A 60 28.24 -13.23 -16.52
N SER A 61 28.23 -13.82 -17.72
CA SER A 61 28.55 -15.24 -17.96
C SER A 61 29.94 -15.67 -17.45
N ARG A 62 30.99 -14.81 -17.56
CA ARG A 62 32.32 -15.10 -17.06
C ARG A 62 32.40 -15.28 -15.54
N LEU A 63 31.41 -14.77 -14.79
CA LEU A 63 31.30 -14.95 -13.33
C LEU A 63 30.21 -15.96 -12.96
N GLY A 64 29.51 -16.54 -13.94
CA GLY A 64 28.39 -17.44 -13.73
C GLY A 64 27.21 -16.74 -13.03
N ILE A 65 27.02 -15.45 -13.28
CA ILE A 65 25.90 -14.67 -12.78
C ILE A 65 24.84 -14.61 -13.87
N GLY A 66 23.62 -15.06 -13.54
CA GLY A 66 22.49 -15.10 -14.48
C GLY A 66 21.87 -13.74 -14.75
N GLU A 67 21.02 -13.70 -15.77
CA GLU A 67 20.08 -12.60 -15.98
C GLU A 67 19.23 -12.38 -14.73
N TYR A 68 18.87 -11.11 -14.44
CA TYR A 68 18.02 -10.78 -13.30
C TYR A 68 16.99 -9.71 -13.69
N SER A 69 15.75 -9.87 -13.25
CA SER A 69 14.71 -8.85 -13.41
C SER A 69 14.46 -8.13 -12.09
N TRP A 70 14.31 -6.81 -12.18
CA TRP A 70 14.08 -5.94 -11.02
C TRP A 70 12.62 -5.54 -10.86
N TRP A 71 11.73 -5.99 -11.74
CA TRP A 71 10.35 -5.51 -11.81
C TRP A 71 9.34 -6.64 -11.58
N THR A 72 8.69 -6.65 -10.42
CA THR A 72 7.52 -7.47 -10.09
C THR A 72 6.58 -6.69 -9.19
N ASN A 73 5.28 -6.69 -9.49
CA ASN A 73 4.27 -6.14 -8.61
C ASN A 73 3.61 -7.30 -7.84
N CYS A 74 3.77 -7.30 -6.51
CA CYS A 74 3.38 -8.43 -5.65
C CYS A 74 2.78 -8.01 -4.30
N GLY A 75 2.21 -6.82 -4.22
CA GLY A 75 1.66 -6.30 -2.96
C GLY A 75 0.41 -7.03 -2.47
N ARG A 76 -0.35 -7.60 -3.38
CA ARG A 76 -1.61 -8.31 -3.11
C ARG A 76 -1.83 -9.53 -4.00
N GLY A 77 -0.75 -10.23 -4.32
CA GLY A 77 -0.63 -11.33 -5.26
C GLY A 77 0.35 -11.00 -6.38
N ASP A 78 0.73 -11.98 -7.19
CA ASP A 78 1.64 -11.81 -8.33
C ASP A 78 0.87 -11.30 -9.56
N VAL A 79 1.03 -10.03 -9.90
CA VAL A 79 0.27 -9.34 -10.96
C VAL A 79 0.47 -9.99 -12.35
N GLY A 80 1.62 -10.56 -12.62
CA GLY A 80 1.93 -11.19 -13.91
C GLY A 80 1.47 -12.65 -14.04
N GLN A 81 0.89 -13.24 -12.99
CA GLN A 81 0.65 -14.67 -12.92
C GLN A 81 -0.78 -15.02 -12.48
N ASN A 82 -1.11 -16.30 -12.65
CA ASN A 82 -2.35 -16.89 -12.12
C ASN A 82 -2.16 -17.19 -10.63
N SER A 83 -2.34 -16.18 -9.79
CA SER A 83 -2.07 -16.23 -8.35
C SER A 83 -3.28 -15.77 -7.52
N THR A 84 -3.22 -15.97 -6.20
CA THR A 84 -4.26 -15.49 -5.29
C THR A 84 -4.35 -13.97 -5.33
N ALA A 85 -5.56 -13.44 -5.57
CA ALA A 85 -5.83 -12.01 -5.59
C ALA A 85 -6.47 -11.56 -4.27
N PHE A 86 -5.72 -10.81 -3.48
CA PHE A 86 -6.18 -10.17 -2.25
C PHE A 86 -6.82 -8.80 -2.53
N PRO A 87 -7.62 -8.26 -1.58
CA PRO A 87 -8.21 -6.93 -1.74
C PRO A 87 -7.19 -5.84 -2.06
N GLN A 88 -7.66 -4.75 -2.67
CA GLN A 88 -6.86 -3.56 -2.93
C GLN A 88 -6.34 -2.98 -1.61
N ALA A 89 -5.16 -2.34 -1.67
CA ALA A 89 -4.42 -1.91 -0.48
C ALA A 89 -5.23 -0.99 0.45
N ILE A 90 -6.05 -0.09 -0.10
CA ILE A 90 -6.91 0.79 0.70
C ILE A 90 -7.93 0.02 1.54
N GLY A 91 -8.49 -1.08 1.02
CA GLY A 91 -9.36 -1.98 1.78
C GLY A 91 -8.60 -2.73 2.88
N ILE A 92 -7.38 -3.19 2.60
CA ILE A 92 -6.52 -3.78 3.63
C ILE A 92 -6.17 -2.74 4.70
N GLY A 93 -5.89 -1.48 4.33
CA GLY A 93 -5.72 -0.37 5.25
C GLY A 93 -6.94 -0.18 6.15
N ALA A 94 -8.15 -0.22 5.59
CA ALA A 94 -9.40 -0.12 6.37
C ALA A 94 -9.55 -1.20 7.45
N SER A 95 -8.85 -2.32 7.32
CA SER A 95 -8.87 -3.37 8.36
C SER A 95 -8.20 -2.95 9.67
N PHE A 96 -7.26 -2.00 9.66
CA PHE A 96 -6.40 -1.65 10.80
C PHE A 96 -5.75 -2.88 11.46
N ASP A 97 -5.46 -3.91 10.67
CA ASP A 97 -4.99 -5.21 11.13
C ASP A 97 -3.56 -5.49 10.64
N LYS A 98 -2.59 -5.24 11.51
CA LYS A 98 -1.15 -5.43 11.23
C LYS A 98 -0.79 -6.89 10.96
N ASP A 99 -1.47 -7.85 11.60
CA ASP A 99 -1.28 -9.27 11.35
C ASP A 99 -1.84 -9.69 9.99
N LEU A 100 -3.04 -9.19 9.66
CA LEU A 100 -3.66 -9.50 8.38
C LEU A 100 -2.78 -9.07 7.20
N ILE A 101 -2.29 -7.83 7.19
CA ILE A 101 -1.43 -7.33 6.10
C ILE A 101 -0.10 -8.11 6.03
N TYR A 102 0.47 -8.50 7.17
CA TYR A 102 1.64 -9.38 7.22
C TYR A 102 1.35 -10.72 6.53
N ARG A 103 0.25 -11.40 6.88
CA ARG A 103 -0.15 -12.70 6.30
C ARG A 103 -0.47 -12.60 4.81
N VAL A 104 -1.11 -11.52 4.37
CA VAL A 104 -1.37 -11.25 2.94
C VAL A 104 -0.05 -11.11 2.17
N ALA A 105 0.89 -10.33 2.69
CA ALA A 105 2.21 -10.15 2.09
C ALA A 105 3.02 -11.47 2.11
N GLU A 106 2.90 -12.26 3.16
CA GLU A 106 3.53 -13.58 3.26
C GLU A 106 2.98 -14.54 2.21
N ALA A 107 1.67 -14.63 2.03
CA ALA A 107 1.04 -15.47 1.02
C ALA A 107 1.44 -15.02 -0.39
N SER A 108 1.34 -13.72 -0.68
CA SER A 108 1.73 -13.15 -1.97
C SER A 108 3.19 -13.45 -2.32
N SER A 109 4.12 -13.20 -1.40
CA SER A 109 5.56 -13.46 -1.63
C SER A 109 5.89 -14.95 -1.73
N THR A 110 5.10 -15.81 -1.09
CA THR A 110 5.26 -17.27 -1.19
C THR A 110 4.91 -17.75 -2.60
N GLU A 111 3.81 -17.27 -3.17
CA GLU A 111 3.43 -17.59 -4.55
C GLU A 111 4.40 -17.00 -5.58
N VAL A 112 4.83 -15.74 -5.40
CA VAL A 112 5.87 -15.11 -6.23
C VAL A 112 7.17 -15.90 -6.23
N ARG A 113 7.61 -16.37 -5.06
CA ARG A 113 8.83 -17.18 -4.94
C ARG A 113 8.69 -18.53 -5.62
N ALA A 114 7.54 -19.18 -5.53
CA ALA A 114 7.26 -20.45 -6.22
C ALA A 114 7.30 -20.27 -7.76
N TYR A 115 6.67 -19.20 -8.27
CA TYR A 115 6.75 -18.86 -9.69
C TYR A 115 8.17 -18.55 -10.14
N TYR A 116 8.95 -17.80 -9.37
CA TYR A 116 10.36 -17.55 -9.66
C TYR A 116 11.16 -18.85 -9.75
N ASN A 117 10.97 -19.77 -8.80
CA ASN A 117 11.64 -21.08 -8.82
C ASN A 117 11.27 -21.88 -10.09
N TYR A 118 10.02 -21.83 -10.52
CA TYR A 118 9.55 -22.42 -11.77
C TYR A 118 10.24 -21.78 -12.98
N PHE A 119 10.27 -20.43 -13.08
CA PHE A 119 10.88 -19.71 -14.19
C PHE A 119 12.40 -19.97 -14.28
N VAL A 120 13.08 -20.06 -13.16
CA VAL A 120 14.51 -20.43 -13.12
C VAL A 120 14.72 -21.84 -13.68
N LYS A 121 13.89 -22.82 -13.32
CA LYS A 121 13.95 -24.18 -13.89
C LYS A 121 13.73 -24.18 -15.41
N MET A 122 12.85 -23.30 -15.89
CA MET A 122 12.51 -23.20 -17.32
C MET A 122 13.48 -22.30 -18.12
N GLY A 123 14.44 -21.63 -17.47
CA GLY A 123 15.35 -20.66 -18.11
C GLY A 123 14.62 -19.44 -18.69
N SER A 124 13.48 -19.05 -18.10
CA SER A 124 12.62 -17.96 -18.59
C SER A 124 12.58 -16.82 -17.59
N MET A 125 13.35 -15.76 -17.83
CA MET A 125 13.36 -14.55 -17.01
C MET A 125 12.66 -13.40 -17.73
N GLY A 126 12.31 -12.33 -17.03
CA GLY A 126 11.66 -11.15 -17.60
C GLY A 126 10.78 -10.40 -16.58
N ILE A 127 10.01 -9.43 -17.07
CA ILE A 127 9.05 -8.67 -16.26
C ILE A 127 8.06 -9.63 -15.58
N HIS A 128 7.72 -9.34 -14.32
CA HIS A 128 6.86 -10.17 -13.47
C HIS A 128 7.37 -11.61 -13.23
N LYS A 129 8.67 -11.85 -13.42
CA LYS A 129 9.32 -13.14 -13.15
C LYS A 129 10.49 -13.00 -12.18
N ALA A 130 10.42 -11.99 -11.31
CA ALA A 130 11.49 -11.58 -10.41
C ALA A 130 11.10 -11.70 -8.94
N LEU A 131 12.06 -11.44 -8.07
CA LEU A 131 11.89 -11.42 -6.61
C LEU A 131 11.98 -10.01 -6.01
N SER A 132 12.16 -8.98 -6.85
CA SER A 132 12.13 -7.57 -6.42
C SER A 132 10.71 -7.03 -6.56
N CYS A 133 10.02 -6.94 -5.44
CA CYS A 133 8.63 -6.49 -5.34
C CYS A 133 8.55 -4.98 -5.23
N TRP A 134 7.90 -4.29 -6.19
CA TRP A 134 7.64 -2.86 -6.17
C TRP A 134 6.47 -2.52 -5.26
N ASN A 135 6.58 -2.93 -4.01
CA ASN A 135 5.59 -2.78 -2.96
C ASN A 135 6.27 -2.69 -1.57
N PRO A 136 5.54 -2.13 -0.57
CA PRO A 136 4.23 -1.47 -0.65
C PRO A 136 4.27 -0.11 -1.35
N ASN A 137 3.07 0.37 -1.77
CA ASN A 137 2.88 1.77 -2.09
C ASN A 137 2.74 2.53 -0.76
N MET A 138 3.67 3.46 -0.49
CA MET A 138 3.75 4.25 0.75
C MET A 138 3.25 5.68 0.57
N ASP A 139 2.77 6.02 -0.63
CA ASP A 139 2.07 7.29 -0.87
C ASP A 139 0.82 7.39 -0.01
N LEU A 140 0.35 8.62 0.23
CA LEU A 140 -0.79 8.89 1.08
C LEU A 140 -2.01 9.31 0.27
N TYR A 141 -3.19 8.83 0.65
CA TYR A 141 -4.45 9.14 -0.03
C TYR A 141 -4.92 10.57 0.31
N ARG A 142 -4.20 11.57 -0.19
CA ARG A 142 -4.39 12.99 0.09
C ARG A 142 -5.57 13.62 -0.65
N ASP A 143 -5.87 13.13 -1.84
CA ASP A 143 -6.94 13.66 -2.69
C ASP A 143 -7.89 12.53 -3.12
N PRO A 144 -9.20 12.63 -2.83
CA PRO A 144 -10.15 11.57 -3.13
C PRO A 144 -10.40 11.35 -4.63
N ARG A 145 -9.89 12.22 -5.50
CA ARG A 145 -10.00 12.11 -6.96
C ARG A 145 -8.80 11.41 -7.60
N TRP A 146 -7.72 11.23 -6.87
CA TRP A 146 -6.50 10.61 -7.39
C TRP A 146 -6.73 9.14 -7.76
N GLY A 147 -6.47 8.78 -9.05
CA GLY A 147 -6.76 7.47 -9.61
C GLY A 147 -5.99 6.33 -8.95
N ARG A 148 -4.77 6.58 -8.44
CA ARG A 148 -3.95 5.58 -7.72
C ARG A 148 -4.15 5.60 -6.20
N GLY A 149 -5.03 6.47 -5.69
CA GLY A 149 -5.40 6.48 -4.27
C GLY A 149 -5.73 5.09 -3.72
N PRO A 150 -6.46 4.22 -4.44
CA PRO A 150 -6.77 2.85 -4.00
C PRO A 150 -5.54 1.95 -3.76
N GLU A 151 -4.38 2.25 -4.38
CA GLU A 151 -3.14 1.50 -4.15
C GLU A 151 -2.49 1.83 -2.79
N THR A 152 -2.90 2.91 -2.14
CA THR A 152 -2.36 3.37 -0.85
C THR A 152 -3.04 2.68 0.32
N LEU A 153 -2.43 2.77 1.50
CA LEU A 153 -2.96 2.14 2.71
C LEU A 153 -3.87 3.09 3.53
N SER A 154 -3.63 4.40 3.44
CA SER A 154 -4.36 5.40 4.23
C SER A 154 -4.03 6.83 3.79
N GLU A 155 -4.83 7.82 4.25
CA GLU A 155 -4.46 9.22 4.24
C GLU A 155 -3.53 9.60 5.41
N ASP A 156 -3.44 8.77 6.43
CA ASP A 156 -2.68 9.04 7.66
C ASP A 156 -1.27 8.45 7.59
N PRO A 157 -0.21 9.25 7.85
CA PRO A 157 1.17 8.80 7.72
C PRO A 157 1.58 7.76 8.78
N TYR A 158 1.02 7.82 9.99
CA TYR A 158 1.30 6.82 11.03
C TYR A 158 0.66 5.48 10.68
N HIS A 159 -0.63 5.49 10.28
CA HIS A 159 -1.35 4.29 9.87
C HIS A 159 -0.70 3.63 8.65
N ALA A 160 -0.46 4.40 7.58
CA ALA A 160 0.20 3.89 6.37
C ALA A 160 1.60 3.33 6.69
N GLY A 161 2.37 4.04 7.52
CA GLY A 161 3.70 3.62 7.95
C GLY A 161 3.70 2.31 8.72
N GLU A 162 2.82 2.16 9.72
CA GLU A 162 2.71 0.92 10.52
C GLU A 162 2.23 -0.26 9.67
N MET A 163 1.20 -0.07 8.84
CA MET A 163 0.74 -1.12 7.93
C MET A 163 1.81 -1.51 6.92
N GLY A 164 2.49 -0.52 6.30
CA GLY A 164 3.59 -0.74 5.36
C GLY A 164 4.79 -1.47 5.99
N TYR A 165 5.13 -1.15 7.24
CA TYR A 165 6.15 -1.87 8.00
C TYR A 165 5.87 -3.37 8.07
N HIS A 166 4.65 -3.75 8.46
CA HIS A 166 4.24 -5.14 8.57
C HIS A 166 4.13 -5.84 7.20
N HIS A 167 3.74 -5.10 6.16
CA HIS A 167 3.74 -5.60 4.78
C HIS A 167 5.16 -5.96 4.31
N VAL A 168 6.14 -5.09 4.52
CA VAL A 168 7.56 -5.35 4.20
C VAL A 168 8.05 -6.60 4.93
N LYS A 169 7.74 -6.74 6.23
CA LYS A 169 8.12 -7.94 7.00
C LYS A 169 7.50 -9.21 6.43
N GLY A 170 6.24 -9.19 6.03
CA GLY A 170 5.55 -10.32 5.40
C GLY A 170 6.18 -10.71 4.06
N LEU A 171 6.55 -9.74 3.21
CA LEU A 171 7.24 -10.00 1.94
C LEU A 171 8.60 -10.69 2.15
N HIS A 172 9.38 -10.25 3.14
CA HIS A 172 10.73 -10.79 3.38
C HIS A 172 10.71 -12.20 3.96
N GLY A 173 9.72 -12.54 4.78
CA GLY A 173 9.72 -13.75 5.59
C GLY A 173 10.67 -13.64 6.80
N ASN A 174 10.78 -14.74 7.55
CA ASN A 174 11.43 -14.77 8.86
C ASN A 174 12.76 -15.54 8.90
N HIS A 175 13.29 -15.98 7.76
CA HIS A 175 14.56 -16.70 7.75
C HIS A 175 15.74 -15.75 8.06
N PRO A 176 16.66 -16.10 8.98
CA PRO A 176 17.69 -15.19 9.47
C PRO A 176 18.71 -14.76 8.40
N ARG A 177 18.94 -15.61 7.41
CA ARG A 177 19.94 -15.38 6.37
C ARG A 177 19.34 -14.91 5.05
N TYR A 178 18.24 -15.50 4.60
CA TYR A 178 17.65 -15.26 3.30
C TYR A 178 16.31 -14.54 3.40
N VAL A 179 15.94 -13.82 2.34
CA VAL A 179 14.61 -13.27 2.18
C VAL A 179 13.85 -14.00 1.09
N ARG A 180 12.53 -14.08 1.25
CA ARG A 180 11.63 -14.73 0.29
C ARG A 180 11.53 -13.91 -0.98
N THR A 181 11.23 -12.62 -0.83
CA THR A 181 11.28 -11.58 -1.86
C THR A 181 11.90 -10.31 -1.27
N ALA A 182 12.37 -9.42 -2.11
CA ALA A 182 12.94 -8.12 -1.71
C ALA A 182 11.92 -7.01 -1.98
N SER A 183 11.48 -6.30 -0.94
CA SER A 183 10.59 -5.14 -1.10
C SER A 183 11.33 -3.93 -1.66
N ALA A 184 10.62 -3.13 -2.45
CA ALA A 184 11.04 -1.80 -2.88
C ALA A 184 9.83 -0.86 -2.77
N CYS A 185 9.82 -0.01 -1.76
CA CYS A 185 8.69 0.88 -1.47
C CYS A 185 8.60 2.01 -2.48
N LYS A 186 7.37 2.39 -2.86
CA LYS A 186 7.09 3.35 -3.92
C LYS A 186 5.99 4.34 -3.50
N HIS A 187 5.89 5.49 -4.12
CA HIS A 187 6.82 6.17 -5.03
C HIS A 187 7.53 7.29 -4.27
N PHE A 188 8.81 7.17 -4.05
CA PHE A 188 9.61 8.06 -3.20
C PHE A 188 10.06 9.30 -3.98
N ASP A 189 9.44 10.48 -3.74
CA ASP A 189 8.50 10.86 -2.71
C ASP A 189 7.53 11.94 -3.23
N VAL A 190 6.55 12.33 -2.38
CA VAL A 190 5.59 13.41 -2.68
C VAL A 190 4.78 13.12 -3.94
N SER A 191 4.45 11.85 -4.18
CA SER A 191 3.62 11.37 -5.28
C SER A 191 2.23 10.99 -4.74
N ALA A 192 1.26 11.91 -4.85
CA ALA A 192 -0.10 11.73 -4.32
C ALA A 192 -1.15 12.41 -5.24
N GLY A 193 -1.03 12.19 -6.53
CA GLY A 193 -1.78 12.83 -7.63
C GLY A 193 -1.19 14.18 -8.03
N PRO A 194 -1.42 14.62 -9.26
CA PRO A 194 -2.28 13.99 -10.28
C PRO A 194 -1.63 12.82 -11.01
N GLU A 195 -2.46 12.03 -11.75
CA GLU A 195 -2.02 11.07 -12.76
C GLU A 195 -2.03 11.74 -14.15
N ASP A 196 -3.23 12.14 -14.60
CA ASP A 196 -3.45 12.75 -15.91
C ASP A 196 -4.26 14.06 -15.85
N TRP A 197 -4.95 14.32 -14.74
CA TRP A 197 -5.77 15.51 -14.55
C TRP A 197 -5.49 16.19 -13.19
N PRO A 198 -5.35 17.54 -13.14
CA PRO A 198 -5.45 18.53 -14.23
C PRO A 198 -4.15 18.70 -15.05
N VAL A 199 -3.07 18.03 -14.67
CA VAL A 199 -1.78 17.98 -15.37
C VAL A 199 -1.22 16.57 -15.31
N SER A 200 -0.35 16.21 -16.26
CA SER A 200 0.33 14.91 -16.25
C SER A 200 1.27 14.77 -15.05
N ARG A 201 1.29 13.59 -14.44
CA ARG A 201 2.26 13.24 -13.38
C ARG A 201 3.72 13.39 -13.82
N HIS A 202 3.97 13.28 -15.11
CA HIS A 202 5.31 13.38 -15.70
C HIS A 202 5.85 14.81 -15.74
N ASP A 203 4.94 15.81 -15.85
CA ASP A 203 5.28 17.24 -15.86
C ASP A 203 5.10 17.92 -14.50
N PHE A 204 4.48 17.22 -13.55
CA PHE A 204 4.02 17.83 -12.33
C PHE A 204 5.17 18.18 -11.37
N ASP A 205 5.14 19.42 -10.87
CA ASP A 205 6.08 19.91 -9.84
C ASP A 205 5.35 20.09 -8.50
N ALA A 206 5.52 19.17 -7.58
CA ALA A 206 4.95 19.20 -6.25
C ALA A 206 5.64 20.28 -5.39
N LYS A 207 4.95 21.40 -5.16
CA LYS A 207 5.44 22.47 -4.27
C LYS A 207 5.02 22.16 -2.82
N VAL A 208 5.95 21.66 -2.04
CA VAL A 208 5.73 21.24 -0.65
C VAL A 208 6.62 22.04 0.30
N SER A 209 6.05 22.46 1.44
CA SER A 209 6.84 23.06 2.52
C SER A 209 7.71 22.00 3.20
N GLU A 210 8.85 22.42 3.75
CA GLU A 210 9.71 21.48 4.51
C GLU A 210 8.95 20.81 5.65
N ARG A 211 8.10 21.55 6.36
CA ARG A 211 7.26 21.00 7.43
C ARG A 211 6.30 19.93 6.95
N ASP A 212 5.52 20.20 5.88
CA ASP A 212 4.60 19.21 5.33
C ASP A 212 5.36 18.00 4.78
N TRP A 213 6.52 18.23 4.15
CA TRP A 213 7.36 17.14 3.65
C TRP A 213 7.81 16.23 4.79
N ARG A 214 8.36 16.81 5.88
CA ARG A 214 8.88 16.10 7.04
C ARG A 214 7.82 15.43 7.91
N SER A 215 6.67 16.08 8.08
CA SER A 215 5.63 15.60 8.99
C SER A 215 4.61 14.69 8.32
N TYR A 216 4.39 14.82 7.01
CA TYR A 216 3.34 14.11 6.30
C TYR A 216 3.86 13.10 5.27
N PHE A 217 4.64 13.54 4.26
CA PHE A 217 5.02 12.67 3.14
C PHE A 217 6.14 11.68 3.48
N LEU A 218 7.21 12.11 4.16
CA LEU A 218 8.37 11.25 4.46
C LEU A 218 8.14 10.13 5.50
N PRO A 219 7.30 10.27 6.55
CA PRO A 219 7.22 9.28 7.62
C PRO A 219 6.85 7.86 7.19
N PRO A 220 5.93 7.61 6.24
CA PRO A 220 5.65 6.26 5.77
C PRO A 220 6.86 5.57 5.12
N PHE A 221 7.63 6.32 4.32
CA PHE A 221 8.85 5.80 3.68
C PHE A 221 9.95 5.53 4.69
N ARG A 222 10.08 6.35 5.74
CA ARG A 222 10.99 6.06 6.85
C ARG A 222 10.62 4.74 7.53
N LYS A 223 9.34 4.48 7.78
CA LYS A 223 8.89 3.20 8.33
C LYS A 223 9.22 2.01 7.42
N CYS A 224 9.16 2.20 6.11
CA CYS A 224 9.61 1.21 5.15
C CYS A 224 11.12 0.93 5.28
N ALA A 225 11.94 1.97 5.40
CA ALA A 225 13.39 1.82 5.65
C ALA A 225 13.67 1.12 6.99
N GLU A 226 12.97 1.50 8.06
CA GLU A 226 13.05 0.86 9.39
C GLU A 226 12.62 -0.62 9.35
N ALA A 227 11.67 -0.99 8.48
CA ALA A 227 11.28 -2.38 8.25
C ALA A 227 12.39 -3.20 7.55
N GLY A 228 13.42 -2.53 7.02
CA GLY A 228 14.54 -3.16 6.33
C GLY A 228 14.28 -3.42 4.85
N SER A 229 13.49 -2.59 4.19
CA SER A 229 13.29 -2.67 2.74
C SER A 229 14.62 -2.70 2.00
N PHE A 230 14.69 -3.46 0.91
CA PHE A 230 15.89 -3.57 0.09
C PHE A 230 16.01 -2.45 -0.93
N GLY A 231 14.90 -1.81 -1.29
CA GLY A 231 14.90 -0.73 -2.26
C GLY A 231 13.82 0.32 -1.99
N LEU A 232 13.97 1.44 -2.67
CA LEU A 232 12.97 2.49 -2.82
C LEU A 232 12.91 2.89 -4.29
N HIS A 233 11.72 3.26 -4.77
CA HIS A 233 11.53 3.78 -6.13
C HIS A 233 11.33 5.28 -6.09
N CYS A 234 12.21 6.06 -6.74
CA CYS A 234 12.00 7.49 -6.90
C CYS A 234 10.89 7.77 -7.91
N ALA A 235 10.00 8.70 -7.56
CA ALA A 235 8.78 9.04 -8.30
C ALA A 235 9.05 9.76 -9.62
N TYR A 236 7.99 9.90 -10.46
CA TYR A 236 8.07 10.66 -11.71
C TYR A 236 8.17 12.17 -11.47
N ASN A 237 7.42 12.72 -10.51
CA ASN A 237 7.23 14.15 -10.33
C ASN A 237 8.52 14.90 -9.92
N LEU A 238 8.49 16.20 -10.16
CA LEU A 238 9.45 17.09 -9.52
C LEU A 238 8.99 17.38 -8.08
N ILE A 239 9.96 17.64 -7.22
CA ILE A 239 9.75 18.11 -5.84
C ILE A 239 10.46 19.46 -5.71
N ASN A 240 9.68 20.53 -5.56
CA ASN A 240 10.21 21.90 -5.48
C ASN A 240 11.17 22.25 -6.63
N GLY A 241 10.87 21.80 -7.84
CA GLY A 241 11.63 22.09 -9.07
C GLY A 241 12.74 21.10 -9.38
N VAL A 242 12.93 20.02 -8.62
CA VAL A 242 13.96 19.01 -8.87
C VAL A 242 13.31 17.65 -9.10
N PRO A 243 13.61 16.91 -10.20
CA PRO A 243 13.10 15.57 -10.41
C PRO A 243 13.41 14.66 -9.21
N ALA A 244 12.45 13.89 -8.73
CA ALA A 244 12.64 13.05 -7.55
C ALA A 244 13.86 12.12 -7.66
N CYS A 245 14.11 11.55 -8.85
CA CYS A 245 15.27 10.68 -9.13
C CYS A 245 16.62 11.43 -9.22
N ALA A 246 16.59 12.75 -9.34
CA ALA A 246 17.80 13.62 -9.33
C ALA A 246 17.89 14.46 -8.05
N ASN A 247 17.02 14.25 -7.07
CA ASN A 247 16.94 15.04 -5.85
C ASN A 247 17.94 14.56 -4.80
N LYS A 248 19.13 15.21 -4.77
CA LYS A 248 20.18 14.88 -3.81
C LYS A 248 19.73 15.04 -2.35
N LYS A 249 18.93 16.08 -2.04
CA LYS A 249 18.38 16.26 -0.68
C LYS A 249 17.57 15.05 -0.25
N LEU A 250 16.72 14.53 -1.15
CA LEU A 250 15.88 13.36 -0.88
C LEU A 250 16.70 12.07 -0.76
N LEU A 251 17.46 11.75 -1.84
CA LEU A 251 18.08 10.43 -2.00
C LEU A 251 19.40 10.27 -1.23
N THR A 252 20.12 11.36 -0.98
CA THR A 252 21.41 11.33 -0.28
C THR A 252 21.29 11.89 1.14
N ASP A 253 20.85 13.16 1.28
CA ASP A 253 20.95 13.82 2.56
C ASP A 253 19.93 13.24 3.56
N ILE A 254 18.67 13.04 3.15
CA ILE A 254 17.62 12.44 3.99
C ILE A 254 17.78 10.92 4.05
N LEU A 255 17.68 10.24 2.88
CA LEU A 255 17.61 8.79 2.86
C LEU A 255 18.88 8.12 3.38
N ARG A 256 20.05 8.55 2.92
CA ARG A 256 21.35 7.96 3.33
C ARG A 256 21.89 8.60 4.61
N GLY A 257 21.84 9.95 4.67
CA GLY A 257 22.44 10.72 5.77
C GLY A 257 21.65 10.63 7.07
N GLU A 258 20.33 10.86 7.03
CA GLU A 258 19.50 10.89 8.23
C GLU A 258 18.98 9.49 8.62
N TRP A 259 18.49 8.71 7.64
CA TRP A 259 17.90 7.39 7.93
C TRP A 259 18.87 6.22 7.86
N ASN A 260 20.13 6.45 7.44
CA ASN A 260 21.15 5.40 7.27
C ASN A 260 20.68 4.23 6.35
N PHE A 261 19.84 4.53 5.38
CA PHE A 261 19.35 3.51 4.47
C PHE A 261 20.46 2.99 3.55
N THR A 262 20.63 1.67 3.50
CA THR A 262 21.72 1.01 2.76
C THR A 262 21.25 0.25 1.52
N GLY A 263 19.94 0.20 1.26
CA GLY A 263 19.35 -0.47 0.10
C GLY A 263 19.56 0.30 -1.21
N TYR A 264 19.08 -0.22 -2.34
CA TYR A 264 19.15 0.47 -3.62
C TYR A 264 18.05 1.52 -3.79
N VAL A 265 18.29 2.47 -4.70
CA VAL A 265 17.22 3.34 -5.23
C VAL A 265 17.09 3.04 -6.73
N ALA A 266 15.88 2.66 -7.13
CA ALA A 266 15.51 2.48 -8.53
C ALA A 266 14.66 3.65 -9.01
N SER A 267 14.72 3.97 -10.29
CA SER A 267 13.74 4.87 -10.90
C SER A 267 12.39 4.17 -11.07
N ASP A 268 11.31 4.92 -11.07
CA ASP A 268 10.08 4.45 -11.71
C ASP A 268 10.32 4.25 -13.21
N ALA A 269 9.45 3.47 -13.88
CA ALA A 269 9.65 3.05 -15.27
C ALA A 269 9.69 4.25 -16.21
N GLY A 270 10.89 4.59 -16.73
CA GLY A 270 11.09 5.75 -17.60
C GLY A 270 11.28 7.10 -16.91
N ALA A 271 11.26 7.17 -15.56
CA ALA A 271 11.36 8.45 -14.85
C ALA A 271 12.67 9.23 -15.14
N LEU A 272 13.76 8.55 -15.45
CA LEU A 272 14.99 9.23 -15.87
C LEU A 272 14.85 9.90 -17.23
N LEU A 273 14.20 9.24 -18.18
CA LEU A 273 13.95 9.80 -19.52
C LEU A 273 12.98 10.98 -19.45
N THR A 274 11.92 10.86 -18.62
CA THR A 274 10.95 11.94 -18.35
C THR A 274 11.63 13.24 -17.91
N SER A 275 12.74 13.16 -17.14
CA SER A 275 13.49 14.34 -16.71
C SER A 275 14.13 15.14 -17.88
N ILE A 276 14.22 14.52 -19.06
CA ILE A 276 14.72 15.15 -20.31
C ILE A 276 13.54 15.56 -21.19
N THR A 277 12.60 14.63 -21.46
CA THR A 277 11.60 14.77 -22.53
C THR A 277 10.42 15.64 -22.13
N GLU A 278 9.97 15.58 -20.89
CA GLU A 278 8.79 16.28 -20.39
C GLU A 278 9.15 17.40 -19.42
N GLN A 279 9.99 17.11 -18.43
CA GLN A 279 10.38 18.10 -17.42
C GLN A 279 11.43 19.09 -17.90
N HIS A 280 12.16 18.77 -18.99
CA HIS A 280 13.24 19.60 -19.57
C HIS A 280 14.28 20.05 -18.52
N TYR A 281 14.48 19.25 -17.47
CA TYR A 281 15.44 19.52 -16.42
C TYR A 281 16.87 19.24 -16.87
N PHE A 282 17.07 18.18 -17.65
CA PHE A 282 18.34 17.86 -18.31
C PHE A 282 18.22 18.03 -19.83
N ASN A 283 19.34 18.37 -20.47
CA ASN A 283 19.38 18.59 -21.94
C ASN A 283 19.69 17.31 -22.73
N ASN A 284 20.25 16.27 -22.09
CA ASN A 284 20.68 15.05 -22.73
C ASN A 284 20.85 13.90 -21.71
N THR A 285 21.03 12.68 -22.23
CA THR A 285 21.16 11.47 -21.40
C THR A 285 22.43 11.44 -20.55
N VAL A 286 23.53 12.08 -20.98
CA VAL A 286 24.78 12.12 -20.20
C VAL A 286 24.60 12.96 -18.95
N ASP A 287 23.95 14.13 -19.06
CA ASP A 287 23.66 14.99 -17.92
C ASP A 287 22.66 14.37 -16.96
N ALA A 288 21.63 13.72 -17.51
CA ALA A 288 20.63 13.02 -16.71
C ALA A 288 21.24 11.81 -15.94
N ALA A 289 22.05 10.99 -16.63
CA ALA A 289 22.75 9.88 -15.99
C ALA A 289 23.65 10.36 -14.85
N ALA A 290 24.42 11.42 -15.11
CA ALA A 290 25.29 12.01 -14.10
C ALA A 290 24.50 12.59 -12.91
N GLY A 291 23.45 13.36 -13.18
CA GLY A 291 22.61 14.00 -12.16
C GLY A 291 21.94 12.98 -11.25
N CYS A 292 21.31 11.95 -11.82
CA CYS A 292 20.62 10.91 -11.07
C CYS A 292 21.57 10.03 -10.25
N LEU A 293 22.73 9.60 -10.82
CA LEU A 293 23.74 8.85 -10.09
C LEU A 293 24.33 9.63 -8.91
N ASN A 294 24.67 10.90 -9.13
CA ASN A 294 25.20 11.78 -8.08
C ASN A 294 24.16 12.07 -6.98
N ALA A 295 22.87 12.05 -7.31
CA ALA A 295 21.80 12.16 -6.33
C ALA A 295 21.59 10.89 -5.52
N GLY A 296 21.99 9.71 -6.03
CA GLY A 296 21.86 8.44 -5.33
C GLY A 296 20.89 7.43 -5.96
N CYS A 297 20.31 7.71 -7.15
CA CYS A 297 19.55 6.75 -7.94
C CYS A 297 20.52 5.77 -8.61
N GLY A 298 20.52 4.51 -8.15
CA GLY A 298 21.49 3.49 -8.56
C GLY A 298 21.00 2.55 -9.65
N LEU A 299 19.70 2.53 -9.96
CA LEU A 299 19.11 1.61 -10.93
C LEU A 299 18.10 2.36 -11.81
N GLU A 300 18.32 2.35 -13.10
CA GLU A 300 17.32 2.78 -14.08
C GLU A 300 16.40 1.61 -14.42
N VAL A 301 15.09 1.84 -14.40
CA VAL A 301 14.10 0.97 -15.03
C VAL A 301 13.55 1.67 -16.26
N GLN A 302 13.82 1.07 -17.42
CA GLN A 302 13.44 1.63 -18.71
C GLN A 302 11.92 1.61 -18.89
N GLY A 303 11.35 2.73 -19.29
CA GLY A 303 9.93 2.88 -19.64
C GLY A 303 9.68 3.27 -21.10
N GLY A 304 10.66 3.13 -21.99
CA GLY A 304 10.59 3.53 -23.42
C GLY A 304 11.75 2.93 -24.21
N ASP A 305 12.06 3.51 -25.36
CA ASP A 305 13.11 2.98 -26.25
C ASP A 305 14.53 3.39 -25.83
N THR A 306 14.68 4.42 -24.98
CA THR A 306 15.98 4.98 -24.57
C THR A 306 16.29 4.64 -23.13
N ARG A 307 17.47 4.09 -22.87
CA ARG A 307 18.05 3.93 -21.54
C ARG A 307 19.05 5.05 -21.27
N VAL A 308 18.75 5.86 -20.27
CA VAL A 308 19.59 7.01 -19.88
C VAL A 308 20.95 6.53 -19.37
N TYR A 309 20.98 5.41 -18.63
CA TYR A 309 22.21 4.86 -18.04
C TYR A 309 23.14 4.17 -19.05
N ASP A 310 22.74 4.00 -20.30
CA ASP A 310 23.68 3.67 -21.39
C ASP A 310 24.74 4.78 -21.58
N SER A 311 24.48 5.99 -21.06
CA SER A 311 25.42 7.12 -21.10
C SER A 311 26.37 7.23 -19.89
N ILE A 312 26.41 6.23 -18.97
CA ILE A 312 27.26 6.28 -17.76
C ILE A 312 28.76 6.38 -18.15
N ILE A 313 29.23 5.63 -19.15
CA ILE A 313 30.62 5.65 -19.56
C ILE A 313 30.99 7.03 -20.14
N ASP A 314 30.11 7.64 -20.92
CA ASP A 314 30.33 9.00 -21.46
C ASP A 314 30.33 10.02 -20.31
N ALA A 315 29.49 9.88 -19.31
CA ALA A 315 29.52 10.71 -18.11
C ALA A 315 30.85 10.59 -17.33
N ILE A 316 31.43 9.38 -17.27
CA ILE A 316 32.77 9.17 -16.70
C ILE A 316 33.85 9.84 -17.53
N HIS A 317 33.81 9.71 -18.86
CA HIS A 317 34.78 10.34 -19.76
C HIS A 317 34.73 11.87 -19.69
N GLN A 318 33.54 12.43 -19.44
CA GLN A 318 33.33 13.87 -19.24
C GLN A 318 33.60 14.33 -17.79
N ASN A 319 34.09 13.45 -16.91
CA ASN A 319 34.34 13.71 -15.49
C ASN A 319 33.10 14.21 -14.71
N LYS A 320 31.88 13.86 -15.15
CA LYS A 320 30.62 14.20 -14.47
C LYS A 320 30.27 13.21 -13.34
N VAL A 321 30.76 11.98 -13.44
CA VAL A 321 30.70 10.95 -12.40
C VAL A 321 32.03 10.22 -12.28
N THR A 322 32.30 9.61 -11.12
CA THR A 322 33.51 8.81 -10.91
C THR A 322 33.22 7.31 -11.05
N LYS A 323 34.23 6.53 -11.46
CA LYS A 323 34.14 5.06 -11.46
C LYS A 323 33.86 4.50 -10.05
N ALA A 324 34.35 5.19 -9.01
CA ALA A 324 34.09 4.79 -7.62
C ALA A 324 32.62 4.90 -7.27
N LEU A 325 31.97 6.02 -7.61
CA LEU A 325 30.53 6.22 -7.39
C LEU A 325 29.69 5.13 -8.09
N VAL A 326 29.98 4.86 -9.37
CA VAL A 326 29.28 3.84 -10.17
C VAL A 326 29.42 2.44 -9.51
N ARG A 327 30.59 2.11 -8.94
CA ARG A 327 30.78 0.89 -8.17
C ARG A 327 29.98 0.87 -6.87
N GLU A 328 29.93 1.98 -6.15
CA GLU A 328 29.13 2.10 -4.93
C GLU A 328 27.64 1.88 -5.20
N GLN A 329 27.08 2.41 -6.29
CA GLN A 329 25.68 2.20 -6.66
C GLN A 329 25.35 0.73 -6.98
N MET A 330 26.33 -0.08 -7.41
CA MET A 330 26.14 -1.51 -7.69
C MET A 330 26.05 -2.37 -6.42
N LYS A 331 26.65 -1.92 -5.30
CA LYS A 331 26.74 -2.73 -4.07
C LYS A 331 25.36 -3.13 -3.49
N PRO A 332 24.38 -2.23 -3.31
CA PRO A 332 23.07 -2.59 -2.78
C PRO A 332 22.31 -3.59 -3.65
N LEU A 333 22.46 -3.50 -4.97
CA LEU A 333 21.84 -4.43 -5.90
C LEU A 333 22.39 -5.86 -5.74
N LEU A 334 23.71 -6.00 -5.68
CA LEU A 334 24.34 -7.32 -5.47
C LEU A 334 24.08 -7.84 -4.04
N TYR A 335 24.04 -6.98 -3.03
CA TYR A 335 23.62 -7.37 -1.70
C TYR A 335 22.21 -7.97 -1.69
N THR A 336 21.27 -7.35 -2.41
CA THR A 336 19.90 -7.86 -2.56
C THR A 336 19.89 -9.25 -3.18
N ARG A 337 20.61 -9.46 -4.28
CA ARG A 337 20.71 -10.77 -4.95
C ARG A 337 21.36 -11.83 -4.06
N LEU A 338 22.36 -11.45 -3.26
CA LEU A 338 22.96 -12.32 -2.23
C LEU A 338 21.94 -12.74 -1.16
N ARG A 339 21.15 -11.79 -0.65
CA ARG A 339 20.13 -12.04 0.38
C ARG A 339 18.96 -12.87 -0.15
N LEU A 340 18.68 -12.83 -1.45
CA LEU A 340 17.73 -13.71 -2.13
C LEU A 340 18.28 -15.13 -2.33
N GLY A 341 19.58 -15.35 -2.09
CA GLY A 341 20.24 -16.64 -2.12
C GLY A 341 20.71 -17.08 -3.50
N GLU A 342 20.87 -16.14 -4.46
CA GLU A 342 21.23 -16.48 -5.84
C GLU A 342 22.61 -17.12 -5.97
N PHE A 343 23.57 -16.73 -5.13
CA PHE A 343 24.97 -17.14 -5.25
C PHE A 343 25.37 -18.25 -4.26
N ASP A 344 24.43 -18.69 -3.43
CA ASP A 344 24.65 -19.74 -2.44
C ASP A 344 24.16 -21.11 -2.94
N PRO A 345 24.70 -22.22 -2.41
CA PRO A 345 24.16 -23.54 -2.69
C PRO A 345 22.64 -23.61 -2.46
N ARG A 346 21.93 -24.25 -3.41
CA ARG A 346 20.47 -24.27 -3.43
C ARG A 346 19.86 -24.75 -2.11
N GLU A 347 20.48 -25.76 -1.51
CA GLU A 347 20.05 -26.42 -0.27
C GLU A 347 20.11 -25.53 0.97
N MET A 348 20.87 -24.44 0.94
CA MET A 348 20.96 -23.50 2.05
C MET A 348 19.76 -22.57 2.17
N ASN A 349 19.04 -22.35 1.07
CA ASN A 349 17.90 -21.44 1.05
C ASN A 349 16.58 -22.22 1.00
N PRO A 350 15.81 -22.30 2.09
CA PRO A 350 14.55 -23.06 2.15
C PRO A 350 13.52 -22.58 1.14
N TYR A 351 13.54 -21.31 0.77
CA TYR A 351 12.60 -20.73 -0.20
C TYR A 351 12.79 -21.29 -1.63
N ASN A 352 13.93 -21.91 -1.95
CA ASN A 352 14.18 -22.56 -3.23
C ASN A 352 13.36 -23.84 -3.46
N TYR A 353 12.67 -24.34 -2.42
CA TYR A 353 11.84 -25.54 -2.46
C TYR A 353 10.34 -25.25 -2.57
N LEU A 354 9.95 -23.99 -2.56
CA LEU A 354 8.56 -23.61 -2.81
C LEU A 354 8.20 -23.97 -4.26
N ASP A 355 7.09 -24.69 -4.41
CA ASP A 355 6.58 -25.15 -5.71
C ASP A 355 5.20 -24.58 -6.00
N ILE A 356 4.92 -24.30 -7.28
CA ILE A 356 3.65 -23.70 -7.70
C ILE A 356 2.46 -24.61 -7.37
N ASP A 357 2.61 -25.93 -7.53
CA ASP A 357 1.53 -26.88 -7.29
C ASP A 357 1.12 -26.97 -5.81
N ASP A 358 2.05 -26.64 -4.90
CA ASP A 358 1.81 -26.72 -3.46
C ASP A 358 1.20 -25.45 -2.88
N VAL A 359 1.58 -24.27 -3.40
CA VAL A 359 1.30 -23.01 -2.72
C VAL A 359 0.37 -22.06 -3.49
N VAL A 360 0.42 -22.07 -4.84
CA VAL A 360 -0.36 -21.12 -5.65
C VAL A 360 -1.84 -21.45 -5.58
N LEU A 361 -2.67 -20.43 -5.27
CA LEU A 361 -4.10 -20.60 -5.07
C LEU A 361 -4.46 -21.74 -4.10
N SER A 362 -3.61 -22.02 -3.13
CA SER A 362 -3.87 -23.04 -2.11
C SER A 362 -5.17 -22.73 -1.35
N SER A 363 -5.77 -23.74 -0.73
CA SER A 363 -6.99 -23.55 0.08
C SER A 363 -6.78 -22.54 1.20
N THR A 364 -5.60 -22.53 1.81
CA THR A 364 -5.23 -21.59 2.88
C THR A 364 -5.16 -20.15 2.35
N HIS A 365 -4.53 -19.92 1.19
CA HIS A 365 -4.45 -18.58 0.59
C HIS A 365 -5.82 -18.08 0.15
N ARG A 366 -6.67 -18.95 -0.42
CA ARG A 366 -8.04 -18.58 -0.78
C ARG A 366 -8.91 -18.24 0.43
N GLN A 367 -8.78 -18.97 1.53
CA GLN A 367 -9.46 -18.65 2.79
C GLN A 367 -8.97 -17.31 3.37
N LEU A 368 -7.66 -17.04 3.30
CA LEU A 368 -7.10 -15.75 3.69
C LEU A 368 -7.64 -14.60 2.80
N ALA A 369 -7.87 -14.84 1.51
CA ALA A 369 -8.48 -13.85 0.63
C ALA A 369 -9.92 -13.52 1.06
N VAL A 370 -10.70 -14.52 1.49
CA VAL A 370 -12.05 -14.29 2.05
C VAL A 370 -11.97 -13.52 3.37
N GLU A 371 -11.08 -13.92 4.29
CA GLU A 371 -10.86 -13.20 5.57
C GLU A 371 -10.46 -11.74 5.32
N ALA A 372 -9.50 -11.52 4.41
CA ALA A 372 -9.00 -10.19 4.09
C ALA A 372 -10.10 -9.29 3.52
N ALA A 373 -10.91 -9.79 2.59
CA ALA A 373 -12.03 -9.05 2.03
C ALA A 373 -13.11 -8.76 3.10
N THR A 374 -13.46 -9.75 3.91
CA THR A 374 -14.46 -9.59 4.98
C THR A 374 -14.02 -8.55 6.01
N LYS A 375 -12.75 -8.59 6.43
CA LYS A 375 -12.17 -7.65 7.41
C LYS A 375 -11.92 -6.24 6.84
N SER A 376 -12.03 -6.06 5.53
CA SER A 376 -11.86 -4.77 4.86
C SER A 376 -13.17 -3.96 4.80
N PHE A 377 -14.32 -4.59 4.87
CA PHE A 377 -15.61 -3.92 4.64
C PHE A 377 -16.00 -2.99 5.78
N VAL A 378 -16.29 -1.73 5.45
CA VAL A 378 -16.72 -0.71 6.41
C VAL A 378 -18.23 -0.56 6.38
N LEU A 379 -18.88 -0.80 7.51
CA LEU A 379 -20.31 -0.57 7.66
C LEU A 379 -20.57 0.91 7.91
N LEU A 380 -21.15 1.62 6.93
CA LEU A 380 -21.40 3.05 6.98
C LEU A 380 -22.79 3.40 7.56
N LYS A 381 -23.77 2.52 7.37
CA LYS A 381 -25.13 2.69 7.84
C LYS A 381 -25.76 1.35 8.17
N ASN A 382 -26.50 1.27 9.31
CA ASN A 382 -27.26 0.07 9.70
C ASN A 382 -28.49 0.46 10.54
N THR A 383 -29.55 0.92 9.86
CA THR A 383 -30.77 1.43 10.49
C THR A 383 -31.51 0.31 11.21
N ASN A 384 -31.86 0.54 12.48
CA ASN A 384 -32.61 -0.40 13.32
C ASN A 384 -31.97 -1.79 13.38
N SER A 385 -30.65 -1.88 13.32
CA SER A 385 -29.92 -3.16 13.31
C SER A 385 -30.45 -4.16 12.25
N PHE A 386 -30.70 -3.65 11.04
CA PHE A 386 -31.16 -4.46 9.92
C PHE A 386 -30.19 -5.59 9.58
N LEU A 387 -28.90 -5.31 9.60
CA LEU A 387 -27.85 -6.31 9.53
C LEU A 387 -27.41 -6.75 10.94
N PRO A 388 -26.99 -8.00 11.12
CA PRO A 388 -26.87 -9.06 10.11
C PRO A 388 -28.22 -9.67 9.73
N ILE A 389 -28.30 -10.20 8.49
CA ILE A 389 -29.48 -10.92 7.98
C ILE A 389 -29.55 -12.27 8.68
N LYS A 390 -30.64 -12.50 9.42
CA LYS A 390 -30.82 -13.71 10.26
C LYS A 390 -31.55 -14.85 9.56
N THR A 391 -32.33 -14.53 8.54
CA THR A 391 -33.19 -15.51 7.84
C THR A 391 -33.07 -15.30 6.33
N ARG A 392 -33.17 -16.40 5.60
CA ARG A 392 -33.19 -16.39 4.14
C ARG A 392 -34.51 -15.80 3.62
N TYR A 393 -34.45 -14.93 2.61
CA TYR A 393 -35.61 -14.34 1.95
C TYR A 393 -36.26 -15.33 0.95
N ASN A 394 -37.54 -15.13 0.62
CA ASN A 394 -38.17 -15.89 -0.45
C ASN A 394 -37.64 -15.41 -1.81
N HIS A 395 -37.60 -14.10 -2.00
CA HIS A 395 -37.11 -13.50 -3.25
C HIS A 395 -36.27 -12.26 -2.98
N ILE A 396 -35.15 -12.13 -3.66
CA ILE A 396 -34.29 -10.95 -3.62
C ILE A 396 -34.14 -10.35 -5.01
N ALA A 397 -33.93 -9.02 -5.05
CA ALA A 397 -33.48 -8.33 -6.27
C ALA A 397 -32.04 -7.85 -6.08
N VAL A 398 -31.20 -8.06 -7.08
CA VAL A 398 -29.82 -7.56 -7.12
C VAL A 398 -29.66 -6.68 -8.36
N VAL A 399 -29.36 -5.42 -8.19
CA VAL A 399 -29.27 -4.47 -9.30
C VAL A 399 -27.98 -3.64 -9.22
N GLY A 400 -27.57 -3.10 -10.36
CA GLY A 400 -26.39 -2.24 -10.48
C GLY A 400 -25.23 -2.85 -11.24
N PRO A 401 -24.39 -1.99 -11.87
CA PRO A 401 -23.32 -2.42 -12.76
C PRO A 401 -22.22 -3.24 -12.07
N MET A 402 -22.02 -3.06 -10.76
CA MET A 402 -21.00 -3.77 -9.98
C MET A 402 -21.46 -5.17 -9.51
N ALA A 403 -22.73 -5.56 -9.74
CA ALA A 403 -23.27 -6.79 -9.17
C ALA A 403 -22.60 -8.05 -9.72
N ASN A 404 -22.38 -8.14 -11.03
CA ASN A 404 -21.86 -9.34 -11.68
C ASN A 404 -20.59 -9.13 -12.50
N ASP A 405 -20.04 -7.94 -12.48
CA ASP A 405 -18.77 -7.65 -13.15
C ASP A 405 -17.59 -7.96 -12.21
N SER A 406 -17.06 -9.18 -12.35
CA SER A 406 -15.93 -9.61 -11.52
C SER A 406 -14.62 -8.86 -11.82
N GLN A 407 -14.49 -8.23 -12.98
CA GLN A 407 -13.27 -7.49 -13.33
C GLN A 407 -13.20 -6.14 -12.58
N GLN A 408 -14.32 -5.45 -12.47
CA GLN A 408 -14.37 -4.12 -11.83
C GLN A 408 -14.12 -4.17 -10.32
N VAL A 409 -14.42 -5.29 -9.67
CA VAL A 409 -14.17 -5.44 -8.21
C VAL A 409 -12.74 -5.83 -7.85
N PHE A 410 -11.85 -5.97 -8.84
CA PHE A 410 -10.44 -6.26 -8.59
C PHE A 410 -9.61 -5.00 -8.31
N GLY A 411 -9.96 -3.87 -8.89
CA GLY A 411 -9.12 -2.67 -8.84
C GLY A 411 -7.86 -2.80 -9.68
N ASP A 412 -6.96 -1.82 -9.57
CA ASP A 412 -5.71 -1.75 -10.32
C ASP A 412 -4.63 -2.70 -9.76
N TYR A 413 -3.65 -3.09 -10.59
CA TYR A 413 -2.54 -3.98 -10.21
C TYR A 413 -3.00 -5.28 -9.52
N ALA A 414 -4.03 -5.92 -10.08
CA ALA A 414 -4.53 -7.21 -9.61
C ALA A 414 -3.88 -8.38 -10.34
N PRO A 415 -3.60 -9.50 -9.67
CA PRO A 415 -3.34 -10.76 -10.33
C PRO A 415 -4.58 -11.28 -11.06
N SER A 416 -4.40 -12.27 -11.93
CA SER A 416 -5.50 -12.92 -12.68
C SER A 416 -5.70 -14.35 -12.16
N PRO A 417 -6.43 -14.54 -11.04
CA PRO A 417 -6.62 -15.87 -10.46
C PRO A 417 -7.47 -16.76 -11.37
N ASP A 418 -7.39 -18.06 -11.15
CA ASP A 418 -8.22 -19.04 -11.85
C ASP A 418 -9.71 -18.67 -11.68
N PRO A 419 -10.48 -18.53 -12.77
CA PRO A 419 -11.90 -18.16 -12.73
C PRO A 419 -12.77 -19.05 -11.82
N ARG A 420 -12.36 -20.31 -11.59
CA ARG A 420 -13.05 -21.22 -10.66
C ARG A 420 -13.06 -20.74 -9.21
N TYR A 421 -12.15 -19.85 -8.85
CA TYR A 421 -11.98 -19.31 -7.50
C TYR A 421 -12.40 -17.85 -7.36
N ILE A 422 -13.06 -17.31 -8.39
CA ILE A 422 -13.61 -15.95 -8.36
C ILE A 422 -15.10 -16.02 -8.00
N THR A 423 -15.50 -15.27 -6.99
CA THR A 423 -16.90 -15.09 -6.60
C THR A 423 -17.32 -13.64 -6.81
N SER A 424 -18.30 -13.41 -7.72
CA SER A 424 -18.86 -12.08 -7.93
C SER A 424 -19.78 -11.66 -6.78
N PRO A 425 -20.04 -10.36 -6.56
CA PRO A 425 -21.03 -9.89 -5.60
C PRO A 425 -22.38 -10.60 -5.76
N LEU A 426 -22.87 -10.73 -6.98
CA LEU A 426 -24.11 -11.45 -7.29
C LEU A 426 -24.09 -12.90 -6.78
N SER A 427 -22.99 -13.62 -7.00
CA SER A 427 -22.87 -15.02 -6.58
C SER A 427 -22.97 -15.20 -5.06
N GLY A 428 -22.50 -14.21 -4.28
CA GLY A 428 -22.67 -14.18 -2.83
C GLY A 428 -24.10 -13.83 -2.41
N LEU A 429 -24.67 -12.81 -3.04
CA LEU A 429 -25.99 -12.28 -2.71
C LEU A 429 -27.12 -13.27 -2.99
N VAL A 430 -27.07 -14.01 -4.10
CA VAL A 430 -28.13 -14.99 -4.44
C VAL A 430 -28.29 -16.08 -3.39
N ARG A 431 -27.31 -16.30 -2.54
CA ARG A 431 -27.36 -17.24 -1.40
C ARG A 431 -28.32 -16.77 -0.30
N LEU A 432 -28.67 -15.47 -0.27
CA LEU A 432 -29.57 -14.86 0.71
C LEU A 432 -31.06 -15.08 0.40
N GLY A 433 -31.38 -15.47 -0.85
CA GLY A 433 -32.76 -15.69 -1.31
C GLY A 433 -33.00 -17.12 -1.76
N THR A 434 -34.27 -17.56 -1.72
CA THR A 434 -34.69 -18.81 -2.36
C THR A 434 -34.71 -18.64 -3.88
N THR A 435 -35.12 -17.47 -4.33
CA THR A 435 -35.06 -17.02 -5.73
C THR A 435 -34.43 -15.63 -5.79
N ALA A 436 -33.84 -15.28 -6.93
CA ALA A 436 -33.23 -14.00 -7.16
C ALA A 436 -33.50 -13.50 -8.60
N THR A 437 -33.67 -12.18 -8.70
CA THR A 437 -33.67 -11.47 -10.00
C THR A 437 -32.43 -10.58 -10.06
N HIS A 438 -31.92 -10.34 -11.26
CA HIS A 438 -30.77 -9.46 -11.49
C HIS A 438 -30.98 -8.56 -12.69
N ALA A 439 -30.52 -7.30 -12.56
CA ALA A 439 -30.36 -6.37 -13.67
C ALA A 439 -29.16 -5.45 -13.40
N ALA A 440 -28.18 -5.44 -14.29
CA ALA A 440 -27.05 -4.52 -14.18
C ALA A 440 -27.49 -3.06 -14.29
N GLY A 441 -28.52 -2.79 -15.07
CA GLY A 441 -29.06 -1.44 -15.29
C GLY A 441 -28.22 -0.59 -16.24
N CYS A 442 -26.91 -0.82 -16.29
CA CYS A 442 -25.96 -0.15 -17.16
C CYS A 442 -25.01 -1.17 -17.79
N SER A 443 -24.49 -0.91 -18.99
CA SER A 443 -23.53 -1.80 -19.67
C SER A 443 -22.11 -1.76 -19.08
N SER A 444 -21.79 -0.69 -18.36
CA SER A 444 -20.50 -0.48 -17.71
C SER A 444 -20.63 0.34 -16.44
N THR A 445 -19.53 0.46 -15.70
CA THR A 445 -19.45 1.32 -14.49
C THR A 445 -19.60 2.80 -14.80
N PHE A 446 -19.30 3.27 -16.02
CA PHE A 446 -19.59 4.64 -16.45
C PHE A 446 -21.08 4.96 -16.50
N CYS A 447 -21.94 3.94 -16.64
CA CYS A 447 -23.40 4.05 -16.57
C CYS A 447 -23.99 5.18 -17.44
N THR A 448 -23.58 5.27 -18.70
CA THR A 448 -24.07 6.27 -19.67
C THR A 448 -25.34 5.85 -20.38
N ASP A 449 -25.72 4.58 -20.26
CA ASP A 449 -26.78 3.89 -20.99
C ASP A 449 -27.82 3.23 -20.05
N TYR A 450 -28.18 3.92 -18.98
CA TYR A 450 -29.05 3.38 -17.93
C TYR A 450 -30.40 2.88 -18.43
N SER A 451 -30.73 1.59 -18.18
CA SER A 451 -32.02 0.96 -18.46
C SER A 451 -32.90 0.89 -17.21
N LYS A 452 -33.72 1.92 -17.00
CA LYS A 452 -34.71 1.94 -15.93
C LYS A 452 -35.70 0.79 -16.00
N THR A 453 -36.11 0.41 -17.20
CA THR A 453 -37.11 -0.66 -17.44
C THR A 453 -36.62 -2.00 -16.91
N ASP A 454 -35.37 -2.36 -17.16
CA ASP A 454 -34.80 -3.63 -16.70
C ASP A 454 -34.64 -3.66 -15.19
N VAL A 455 -34.18 -2.55 -14.61
CA VAL A 455 -34.06 -2.42 -13.15
C VAL A 455 -35.43 -2.56 -12.48
N VAL A 456 -36.44 -1.81 -12.91
CA VAL A 456 -37.80 -1.88 -12.34
C VAL A 456 -38.42 -3.26 -12.48
N LYS A 457 -38.18 -3.96 -13.61
CA LYS A 457 -38.60 -5.33 -13.79
C LYS A 457 -37.96 -6.30 -12.80
N ALA A 458 -36.68 -6.11 -12.51
CA ALA A 458 -35.96 -6.94 -11.53
C ALA A 458 -36.45 -6.76 -10.08
N LEU A 459 -37.10 -5.63 -9.75
CA LEU A 459 -37.63 -5.38 -8.40
C LEU A 459 -38.92 -6.14 -8.08
N GLN A 460 -39.59 -6.73 -9.11
CA GLN A 460 -40.91 -7.28 -8.93
C GLN A 460 -40.90 -8.50 -7.98
N GLY A 461 -41.70 -8.43 -6.92
CA GLY A 461 -41.87 -9.51 -5.94
C GLY A 461 -40.70 -9.68 -4.96
N ALA A 462 -39.69 -8.77 -4.98
CA ALA A 462 -38.57 -8.87 -4.08
C ALA A 462 -38.95 -8.50 -2.64
N ASP A 463 -38.42 -9.22 -1.66
CA ASP A 463 -38.56 -8.94 -0.22
C ASP A 463 -37.50 -7.92 0.25
N VAL A 464 -36.36 -7.88 -0.42
CA VAL A 464 -35.23 -6.96 -0.19
C VAL A 464 -34.50 -6.69 -1.51
N VAL A 465 -33.93 -5.49 -1.64
CA VAL A 465 -33.16 -5.09 -2.82
C VAL A 465 -31.71 -4.80 -2.44
N PHE A 466 -30.77 -5.42 -3.15
CA PHE A 466 -29.34 -5.11 -3.07
C PHE A 466 -28.95 -4.27 -4.28
N VAL A 467 -28.34 -3.11 -4.04
CA VAL A 467 -27.87 -2.19 -5.08
C VAL A 467 -26.35 -2.15 -5.04
N CYS A 468 -25.69 -2.55 -6.14
CA CYS A 468 -24.24 -2.64 -6.27
C CYS A 468 -23.74 -1.52 -7.18
N LEU A 469 -23.15 -0.48 -6.62
CA LEU A 469 -22.65 0.68 -7.33
C LEU A 469 -21.15 0.88 -7.07
N GLY A 470 -20.49 1.70 -7.89
CA GLY A 470 -19.06 2.01 -7.66
C GLY A 470 -18.37 2.55 -8.91
N THR A 471 -17.06 2.62 -8.82
CA THR A 471 -16.19 3.20 -9.84
C THR A 471 -15.52 2.11 -10.71
N GLY A 472 -14.73 1.24 -10.11
CA GLY A 472 -13.92 0.27 -10.83
C GLY A 472 -12.68 0.87 -11.51
N PRO A 473 -11.72 0.04 -11.96
CA PRO A 473 -10.47 0.50 -12.55
C PRO A 473 -10.65 1.23 -13.90
N ALA A 474 -11.80 1.13 -14.54
CA ALA A 474 -12.10 1.91 -15.73
C ALA A 474 -12.30 3.41 -15.42
N VAL A 475 -12.63 3.77 -14.16
CA VAL A 475 -12.92 5.15 -13.72
C VAL A 475 -11.78 5.71 -12.89
N GLU A 476 -11.14 4.88 -12.06
CA GLU A 476 -10.00 5.28 -11.22
C GLU A 476 -8.93 4.19 -11.23
N SER A 477 -7.77 4.50 -11.77
CA SER A 477 -6.61 3.61 -11.86
C SER A 477 -5.35 4.41 -12.23
N GLU A 478 -4.22 3.76 -12.41
CA GLU A 478 -3.03 4.40 -12.95
C GLU A 478 -3.33 5.06 -14.30
N GLY A 479 -2.98 6.35 -14.42
CA GLY A 479 -3.23 7.17 -15.60
C GLY A 479 -4.68 7.67 -15.75
N HIS A 480 -5.54 7.51 -14.75
CA HIS A 480 -6.95 7.92 -14.80
C HIS A 480 -7.42 8.53 -13.47
N ASP A 481 -7.38 9.86 -13.39
CA ASP A 481 -7.94 10.60 -12.25
C ASP A 481 -9.45 10.84 -12.40
N ARG A 482 -10.15 10.91 -11.28
CA ARG A 482 -11.54 11.39 -11.25
C ARG A 482 -11.57 12.92 -11.22
N HIS A 483 -12.49 13.52 -11.98
CA HIS A 483 -12.67 14.99 -11.96
C HIS A 483 -13.48 15.48 -10.76
N ASN A 484 -14.32 14.62 -10.21
CA ASN A 484 -15.17 14.86 -9.05
C ASN A 484 -15.44 13.56 -8.29
N ILE A 485 -16.09 13.67 -7.13
CA ILE A 485 -16.46 12.49 -6.32
C ILE A 485 -17.89 12.00 -6.56
N SER A 486 -18.54 12.37 -7.65
CA SER A 486 -19.86 11.83 -7.99
C SER A 486 -19.80 10.34 -8.31
N LEU A 487 -20.88 9.61 -8.06
CA LEU A 487 -21.08 8.30 -8.67
C LEU A 487 -21.07 8.44 -10.19
N PRO A 488 -20.41 7.54 -10.94
CA PRO A 488 -20.33 7.66 -12.40
C PRO A 488 -21.68 7.66 -13.08
N GLY A 489 -21.86 8.54 -14.06
CA GLY A 489 -23.01 8.61 -14.94
C GLY A 489 -24.35 8.64 -14.22
N GLN A 490 -25.23 7.67 -14.52
CA GLN A 490 -26.57 7.59 -13.97
C GLN A 490 -26.72 6.62 -12.79
N GLN A 491 -25.63 6.22 -12.13
CA GLN A 491 -25.70 5.29 -10.99
C GLN A 491 -26.52 5.86 -9.80
N LEU A 492 -26.43 7.17 -9.53
CA LEU A 492 -27.28 7.81 -8.51
C LEU A 492 -28.75 7.78 -8.91
N GLN A 493 -29.06 8.00 -10.20
CA GLN A 493 -30.44 7.92 -10.72
C GLN A 493 -30.98 6.48 -10.59
N LEU A 494 -30.16 5.48 -10.83
CA LEU A 494 -30.52 4.07 -10.63
C LEU A 494 -30.92 3.83 -9.17
N LEU A 495 -30.14 4.27 -8.19
CA LEU A 495 -30.47 4.16 -6.76
C LEU A 495 -31.79 4.88 -6.43
N GLN A 496 -31.99 6.08 -6.94
CA GLN A 496 -33.22 6.87 -6.74
C GLN A 496 -34.44 6.18 -7.33
N ASP A 497 -34.31 5.61 -8.51
CA ASP A 497 -35.41 4.87 -9.16
C ASP A 497 -35.73 3.56 -8.43
N VAL A 498 -34.73 2.84 -7.92
CA VAL A 498 -34.97 1.67 -7.07
C VAL A 498 -35.78 2.05 -5.85
N VAL A 499 -35.33 3.04 -5.08
CA VAL A 499 -36.00 3.51 -3.87
C VAL A 499 -37.42 4.03 -4.18
N GLY A 500 -37.60 4.71 -5.31
CA GLY A 500 -38.90 5.22 -5.77
C GLY A 500 -39.89 4.16 -6.25
N LYS A 501 -39.41 2.94 -6.57
CA LYS A 501 -40.22 1.86 -7.17
C LYS A 501 -40.45 0.67 -6.25
N THR A 502 -39.80 0.62 -5.07
CA THR A 502 -40.04 -0.42 -4.06
C THR A 502 -40.43 0.18 -2.72
N ASP A 503 -41.23 -0.54 -1.94
CA ASP A 503 -41.49 -0.29 -0.53
C ASP A 503 -40.60 -1.11 0.40
N LYS A 504 -39.74 -1.96 -0.16
CA LYS A 504 -38.90 -2.91 0.56
C LYS A 504 -37.58 -2.28 0.98
N PRO A 505 -36.90 -2.89 1.98
CA PRO A 505 -35.56 -2.46 2.40
C PRO A 505 -34.59 -2.48 1.23
N VAL A 506 -33.73 -1.46 1.13
CA VAL A 506 -32.64 -1.35 0.16
C VAL A 506 -31.31 -1.41 0.90
N VAL A 507 -30.42 -2.30 0.49
CA VAL A 507 -29.04 -2.40 0.96
C VAL A 507 -28.13 -1.92 -0.16
N LEU A 508 -27.33 -0.89 0.10
CA LEU A 508 -26.38 -0.33 -0.83
C LEU A 508 -25.00 -0.91 -0.57
N LEU A 509 -24.39 -1.54 -1.58
CA LEU A 509 -23.02 -2.02 -1.57
C LEU A 509 -22.20 -1.15 -2.52
N LEU A 510 -21.12 -0.58 -2.02
CA LEU A 510 -20.24 0.33 -2.75
C LEU A 510 -18.92 -0.36 -3.07
N PHE A 511 -18.48 -0.25 -4.33
CA PHE A 511 -17.24 -0.82 -4.84
C PHE A 511 -16.40 0.30 -5.47
N ASN A 512 -15.66 1.02 -4.64
CA ASN A 512 -14.83 2.16 -5.04
C ASN A 512 -13.57 2.22 -4.18
N GLY A 513 -12.52 2.76 -4.73
CA GLY A 513 -11.28 2.93 -3.95
C GLY A 513 -11.30 4.19 -3.10
N GLY A 514 -11.93 5.25 -3.59
CA GLY A 514 -12.05 6.52 -2.92
C GLY A 514 -13.48 6.98 -2.70
N PRO A 515 -13.70 8.02 -1.88
CA PRO A 515 -15.01 8.58 -1.57
C PRO A 515 -15.87 8.85 -2.80
N VAL A 516 -17.15 8.51 -2.72
CA VAL A 516 -18.17 8.87 -3.71
C VAL A 516 -19.33 9.61 -3.06
N HIS A 517 -20.00 10.49 -3.82
CA HIS A 517 -21.08 11.30 -3.28
C HIS A 517 -22.37 10.47 -3.12
N ILE A 518 -22.64 10.04 -1.89
CA ILE A 518 -23.78 9.18 -1.51
C ILE A 518 -24.72 9.81 -0.49
N GLY A 519 -24.61 11.11 -0.23
CA GLY A 519 -25.40 11.81 0.80
C GLY A 519 -26.90 11.52 0.71
N TRP A 520 -27.46 11.49 -0.51
CA TRP A 520 -28.86 11.14 -0.73
C TRP A 520 -29.22 9.74 -0.20
N GLY A 521 -28.35 8.73 -0.42
CA GLY A 521 -28.56 7.37 0.10
C GLY A 521 -28.44 7.30 1.63
N VAL A 522 -27.50 8.05 2.20
CA VAL A 522 -27.31 8.13 3.66
C VAL A 522 -28.56 8.69 4.36
N GLU A 523 -29.16 9.73 3.82
CA GLU A 523 -30.32 10.40 4.39
C GLU A 523 -31.63 9.61 4.15
N ASN A 524 -31.69 8.80 3.10
CA ASN A 524 -32.90 8.09 2.74
C ASN A 524 -33.22 6.92 3.67
N GLN A 525 -34.42 6.90 4.26
CA GLN A 525 -34.82 5.88 5.24
C GLN A 525 -34.99 4.47 4.67
N ARG A 526 -35.30 4.32 3.37
CA ARG A 526 -35.42 3.01 2.72
C ARG A 526 -34.07 2.37 2.41
N VAL A 527 -33.01 3.15 2.31
CA VAL A 527 -31.65 2.63 2.30
C VAL A 527 -31.27 2.31 3.75
N VAL A 528 -31.54 1.07 4.14
CA VAL A 528 -31.46 0.64 5.55
C VAL A 528 -30.03 0.27 5.96
N ALA A 529 -29.17 -0.11 5.00
CA ALA A 529 -27.77 -0.38 5.25
C ALA A 529 -26.91 0.09 4.07
N ILE A 530 -25.70 0.53 4.38
CA ILE A 530 -24.65 0.90 3.40
C ILE A 530 -23.35 0.23 3.84
N LEU A 531 -22.77 -0.53 2.94
CA LEU A 531 -21.49 -1.20 3.15
C LEU A 531 -20.48 -0.73 2.08
N GLU A 532 -19.39 -0.14 2.52
CA GLU A 532 -18.23 0.15 1.67
C GLU A 532 -17.38 -1.13 1.56
N CYS A 533 -17.28 -1.67 0.36
CA CYS A 533 -16.60 -2.92 0.07
C CYS A 533 -15.21 -2.72 -0.55
N PHE A 534 -14.87 -1.49 -0.95
CA PHE A 534 -13.66 -1.20 -1.71
C PHE A 534 -13.54 -2.11 -2.95
N TYR A 535 -12.35 -2.64 -3.21
CA TYR A 535 -12.10 -3.64 -4.24
C TYR A 535 -11.68 -4.96 -3.59
N PRO A 536 -12.65 -5.87 -3.31
CA PRO A 536 -12.42 -7.11 -2.56
C PRO A 536 -11.76 -8.24 -3.37
N ALA A 537 -11.51 -8.02 -4.65
CA ALA A 537 -10.89 -8.96 -5.58
C ALA A 537 -11.63 -10.32 -5.68
N GLN A 538 -10.88 -11.45 -5.74
CA GLN A 538 -11.46 -12.77 -6.06
C GLN A 538 -12.54 -13.26 -5.09
N ALA A 539 -12.52 -12.81 -3.84
CA ALA A 539 -13.39 -13.31 -2.77
C ALA A 539 -14.65 -12.44 -2.54
N ALA A 540 -14.99 -11.53 -3.48
CA ALA A 540 -16.05 -10.53 -3.30
C ALA A 540 -17.38 -11.15 -2.82
N GLY A 541 -17.88 -12.18 -3.49
CA GLY A 541 -19.17 -12.79 -3.16
C GLY A 541 -19.16 -13.50 -1.81
N ASP A 542 -18.12 -14.27 -1.49
CA ASP A 542 -18.01 -14.98 -0.24
C ASP A 542 -17.89 -14.01 0.97
N ALA A 543 -17.11 -12.96 0.81
CA ALA A 543 -16.94 -11.94 1.83
C ALA A 543 -18.22 -11.13 2.08
N ILE A 544 -18.96 -10.77 1.01
CA ILE A 544 -20.27 -10.10 1.12
C ILE A 544 -21.26 -10.98 1.87
N PHE A 545 -21.38 -12.24 1.47
CA PHE A 545 -22.27 -13.17 2.17
C PHE A 545 -21.90 -13.31 3.66
N ALA A 546 -20.62 -13.49 3.96
CA ALA A 546 -20.12 -13.59 5.32
C ALA A 546 -20.46 -12.34 6.15
N SER A 547 -20.17 -11.16 5.65
CA SER A 547 -20.43 -9.88 6.33
C SER A 547 -21.92 -9.64 6.55
N LEU A 548 -22.75 -9.85 5.52
CA LEU A 548 -24.20 -9.60 5.63
C LEU A 548 -24.92 -10.57 6.55
N THR A 549 -24.39 -11.79 6.77
CA THR A 549 -25.05 -12.84 7.59
C THR A 549 -24.35 -13.11 8.91
N ASN A 550 -23.22 -12.48 9.18
CA ASN A 550 -22.34 -12.80 10.29
C ASN A 550 -21.90 -14.30 10.28
N ALA A 551 -21.52 -14.80 9.10
CA ALA A 551 -21.13 -16.19 8.90
C ALA A 551 -19.63 -16.30 8.60
N GLY A 552 -18.82 -16.57 9.60
CA GLY A 552 -17.37 -16.78 9.44
C GLY A 552 -16.49 -15.87 10.29
N VAL A 553 -15.20 -16.08 10.16
CA VAL A 553 -14.19 -15.30 10.89
C VAL A 553 -14.17 -13.86 10.42
N GLY A 554 -14.19 -12.90 11.35
CA GLY A 554 -14.12 -11.47 11.04
C GLY A 554 -15.38 -10.90 10.38
N SER A 555 -16.51 -11.64 10.37
CA SER A 555 -17.74 -11.26 9.69
C SER A 555 -18.55 -10.17 10.39
N VAL A 556 -18.35 -9.95 11.69
CA VAL A 556 -18.86 -8.75 12.36
C VAL A 556 -18.02 -7.56 11.91
N PRO A 557 -18.63 -6.52 11.29
CA PRO A 557 -17.87 -5.37 10.81
C PRO A 557 -17.07 -4.71 11.92
N ALA A 558 -15.78 -4.48 11.66
CA ALA A 558 -14.85 -3.81 12.55
C ALA A 558 -13.87 -2.92 11.77
N ALA A 559 -13.95 -2.90 10.45
CA ALA A 559 -13.13 -2.02 9.63
C ALA A 559 -13.49 -0.54 9.85
N ARG A 560 -12.52 0.32 9.58
CA ARG A 560 -12.63 1.78 9.73
C ARG A 560 -12.18 2.47 8.45
N LEU A 561 -12.82 3.56 8.07
CA LEU A 561 -12.41 4.33 6.90
C LEU A 561 -10.96 4.79 7.04
N PRO A 562 -10.09 4.49 6.05
CA PRO A 562 -8.69 4.89 6.08
C PRO A 562 -8.46 6.30 5.50
N TYR A 563 -9.53 7.04 5.26
CA TYR A 563 -9.56 8.40 4.73
C TYR A 563 -10.78 9.18 5.20
N THR A 564 -10.65 10.49 5.16
CA THR A 564 -11.78 11.43 5.34
C THR A 564 -12.67 11.37 4.09
N TRP A 565 -13.97 11.22 4.28
CA TRP A 565 -14.96 11.17 3.20
C TRP A 565 -15.66 12.54 3.06
N PRO A 566 -15.29 13.40 2.10
CA PRO A 566 -15.94 14.70 1.91
C PRO A 566 -17.42 14.55 1.56
N SER A 567 -18.24 15.51 1.97
CA SER A 567 -19.65 15.53 1.62
C SER A 567 -19.94 16.15 0.24
N SER A 568 -18.97 16.89 -0.32
CA SER A 568 -19.07 17.49 -1.65
C SER A 568 -17.70 17.88 -2.23
N ASP A 569 -17.65 18.10 -3.54
CA ASP A 569 -16.45 18.58 -4.24
C ASP A 569 -15.94 19.93 -3.73
N ASN A 570 -16.82 20.78 -3.21
CA ASN A 570 -16.45 22.09 -2.67
C ASN A 570 -15.55 22.03 -1.43
N GLN A 571 -15.47 20.87 -0.79
CA GLN A 571 -14.60 20.63 0.36
C GLN A 571 -13.20 20.14 -0.03
N ILE A 572 -12.94 19.93 -1.32
CA ILE A 572 -11.70 19.34 -1.82
C ILE A 572 -10.84 20.43 -2.47
N PRO A 573 -9.68 20.79 -1.91
CA PRO A 573 -8.75 21.72 -2.54
C PRO A 573 -8.29 21.25 -3.92
N PRO A 574 -7.74 22.12 -4.78
CA PRO A 574 -7.18 21.74 -6.09
C PRO A 574 -6.10 20.65 -5.93
N MET A 575 -6.15 19.58 -6.72
CA MET A 575 -5.24 18.42 -6.58
C MET A 575 -3.75 18.80 -6.63
N VAL A 576 -3.40 19.76 -7.49
CA VAL A 576 -2.04 20.29 -7.66
C VAL A 576 -1.56 21.15 -6.49
N ASN A 577 -2.42 21.53 -5.56
CA ASN A 577 -2.01 22.25 -4.35
C ASN A 577 -1.51 21.24 -3.29
N TYR A 578 -0.22 21.22 -3.05
CA TYR A 578 0.44 20.30 -2.13
C TYR A 578 0.59 20.84 -0.71
N SER A 579 0.02 22.01 -0.39
CA SER A 579 -0.21 22.41 1.00
C SER A 579 -1.20 21.46 1.66
N MET A 580 -0.92 21.07 2.89
CA MET A 580 -1.85 20.21 3.66
C MET A 580 -3.06 20.96 4.22
N ALA A 581 -3.12 22.29 4.10
CA ALA A 581 -4.24 23.08 4.56
C ALA A 581 -5.56 22.60 3.93
N GLY A 582 -6.57 22.34 4.76
CA GLY A 582 -7.90 21.86 4.34
C GLY A 582 -7.92 20.39 3.87
N ARG A 583 -6.85 19.62 4.10
CA ARG A 583 -6.75 18.23 3.64
C ARG A 583 -6.67 17.25 4.80
N THR A 584 -7.19 16.07 4.57
CA THR A 584 -7.20 14.94 5.51
C THR A 584 -7.78 15.33 6.88
N TYR A 585 -8.04 14.40 7.75
CA TYR A 585 -8.56 14.71 9.09
C TYR A 585 -7.62 15.60 9.93
N TRP A 586 -6.34 15.73 9.53
CA TRP A 586 -5.37 16.60 10.18
C TRP A 586 -5.75 18.07 10.12
N TYR A 587 -6.22 18.53 8.92
CA TYR A 587 -6.44 19.95 8.64
C TYR A 587 -7.78 20.26 7.96
N PHE A 588 -8.64 19.25 7.81
CA PHE A 588 -9.96 19.43 7.20
C PHE A 588 -10.87 20.28 8.10
N ASP A 589 -11.36 21.41 7.58
CA ASP A 589 -12.15 22.37 8.36
C ASP A 589 -13.65 22.18 8.24
N GLY A 590 -14.11 21.34 7.31
CA GLY A 590 -15.51 21.05 7.06
C GLY A 590 -16.08 19.93 7.93
N GLU A 591 -17.39 19.69 7.76
CA GLU A 591 -18.03 18.47 8.26
C GLU A 591 -17.99 17.41 7.15
N PRO A 592 -17.27 16.31 7.30
CA PRO A 592 -17.24 15.26 6.30
C PRO A 592 -18.55 14.45 6.32
N ALA A 593 -18.86 13.76 5.22
CA ALA A 593 -19.93 12.76 5.22
C ALA A 593 -19.60 11.62 6.20
N PHE A 594 -18.34 11.17 6.21
CA PHE A 594 -17.81 10.26 7.22
C PHE A 594 -16.36 10.65 7.56
N PRO A 595 -16.01 10.75 8.85
CA PRO A 595 -14.65 11.08 9.24
C PRO A 595 -13.69 9.89 9.05
N TYR A 596 -12.39 10.16 8.98
CA TYR A 596 -11.34 9.14 9.08
C TYR A 596 -11.55 8.28 10.34
N GLY A 597 -11.33 6.99 10.25
CA GLY A 597 -11.51 6.07 11.37
C GLY A 597 -12.96 5.71 11.69
N TYR A 598 -13.93 6.16 10.88
CA TYR A 598 -15.36 5.83 11.03
C TYR A 598 -15.66 4.41 10.57
N GLY A 599 -16.52 3.72 11.29
CA GLY A 599 -17.11 2.45 10.90
C GLY A 599 -18.01 1.89 12.01
N LEU A 600 -19.18 1.39 11.63
CA LEU A 600 -20.14 0.76 12.53
C LEU A 600 -19.79 -0.72 12.76
N SER A 601 -20.37 -1.31 13.81
CA SER A 601 -20.33 -2.75 14.09
C SER A 601 -21.74 -3.29 14.34
N TYR A 602 -21.87 -4.62 14.47
CA TYR A 602 -23.11 -5.27 14.95
C TYR A 602 -23.17 -5.32 16.47
N THR A 603 -22.09 -4.97 17.15
CA THR A 603 -21.97 -4.90 18.60
C THR A 603 -21.57 -3.50 19.05
N THR A 604 -21.51 -3.28 20.36
CA THR A 604 -21.10 -2.00 20.95
C THR A 604 -19.94 -2.19 21.90
N PHE A 605 -19.10 -1.16 22.05
CA PHE A 605 -17.94 -1.20 22.92
C PHE A 605 -17.92 -0.03 23.88
N ARG A 606 -17.40 -0.25 25.08
CA ARG A 606 -17.20 0.78 26.09
C ARG A 606 -15.74 0.79 26.53
N TYR A 607 -15.10 1.93 26.34
CA TYR A 607 -13.79 2.24 26.87
C TYR A 607 -13.93 2.80 28.28
N ALA A 608 -13.09 2.31 29.20
CA ALA A 608 -13.09 2.75 30.59
C ALA A 608 -11.71 2.51 31.22
N ASP A 609 -11.54 2.97 32.45
CA ASP A 609 -10.32 2.80 33.26
C ASP A 609 -9.06 3.33 32.53
N PHE A 610 -9.24 4.38 31.72
CA PHE A 610 -8.14 5.00 30.98
C PHE A 610 -7.19 5.70 31.92
N THR A 611 -5.94 5.28 31.90
CA THR A 611 -4.86 5.86 32.71
C THR A 611 -3.66 6.16 31.83
N CYS A 612 -3.00 7.29 32.10
CA CYS A 612 -1.71 7.65 31.50
C CYS A 612 -0.86 8.33 32.59
N ASP A 613 0.45 8.35 32.39
CA ASP A 613 1.30 9.26 33.14
C ASP A 613 0.84 10.70 32.93
N ILE A 614 0.72 11.47 34.00
CA ILE A 614 0.25 12.87 33.94
C ILE A 614 1.35 13.84 33.56
N THR A 615 2.61 13.41 33.61
CA THR A 615 3.79 14.15 33.19
C THR A 615 4.76 13.23 32.49
N VAL A 616 5.46 13.74 31.47
CA VAL A 616 6.53 13.04 30.76
C VAL A 616 7.70 14.00 30.52
N MET A 617 8.91 13.51 30.70
CA MET A 617 10.10 14.32 30.34
C MET A 617 10.25 14.34 28.81
N ALA A 618 10.60 15.51 28.27
CA ALA A 618 10.84 15.64 26.83
C ALA A 618 11.91 14.64 26.36
N GLY A 619 11.54 13.79 25.40
CA GLY A 619 12.39 12.70 24.88
C GLY A 619 12.16 11.34 25.53
N GLU A 620 11.25 11.22 26.49
CA GLU A 620 10.78 9.95 27.05
C GLU A 620 9.42 9.57 26.46
N GLY A 621 9.08 8.28 26.50
CA GLY A 621 7.79 7.77 26.04
C GLY A 621 6.69 7.95 27.09
N LEU A 622 5.46 8.21 26.64
CA LEU A 622 4.27 8.27 27.50
C LEU A 622 3.60 6.91 27.56
N TRP A 623 3.54 6.29 28.74
CA TRP A 623 2.81 5.05 28.93
C TRP A 623 1.34 5.31 29.24
N CYS A 624 0.45 4.49 28.64
CA CYS A 624 -0.99 4.54 28.86
C CYS A 624 -1.60 3.14 28.87
N SER A 625 -2.74 2.99 29.55
CA SER A 625 -3.57 1.77 29.58
C SER A 625 -5.04 2.11 29.57
N VAL A 626 -5.85 1.29 28.89
CA VAL A 626 -7.32 1.40 28.85
C VAL A 626 -7.96 0.01 28.81
N THR A 627 -9.11 -0.15 29.44
CA THR A 627 -9.92 -1.37 29.33
C THR A 627 -11.05 -1.16 28.33
N VAL A 628 -11.21 -2.09 27.39
CA VAL A 628 -12.28 -2.09 26.39
C VAL A 628 -13.22 -3.26 26.68
N TYR A 629 -14.51 -2.96 26.86
CA TYR A 629 -15.58 -3.92 27.11
C TYR A 629 -16.44 -4.05 25.85
N ASN A 630 -16.68 -5.29 25.40
CA ASN A 630 -17.74 -5.57 24.42
C ASN A 630 -19.07 -5.63 25.15
N THR A 631 -19.90 -4.61 24.98
CA THR A 631 -21.19 -4.46 25.69
C THR A 631 -22.38 -4.96 24.88
N GLY A 632 -22.16 -5.42 23.65
CA GLY A 632 -23.22 -5.93 22.79
C GLY A 632 -23.27 -7.45 22.71
N SER A 633 -24.07 -7.97 21.77
CA SER A 633 -24.46 -9.38 21.71
C SER A 633 -23.60 -10.25 20.79
N TYR A 634 -22.61 -9.66 20.09
CA TYR A 634 -21.79 -10.40 19.14
C TYR A 634 -20.32 -10.38 19.57
N ASP A 635 -19.68 -11.53 19.45
CA ASP A 635 -18.23 -11.63 19.50
C ASP A 635 -17.66 -10.88 18.31
N ALA A 636 -16.72 -9.96 18.53
CA ALA A 636 -16.22 -9.09 17.47
C ALA A 636 -14.80 -8.60 17.73
N ASP A 637 -14.12 -8.23 16.65
CA ASP A 637 -12.95 -7.37 16.73
C ASP A 637 -13.35 -5.94 17.10
N GLU A 638 -12.51 -5.25 17.85
CA GLU A 638 -12.55 -3.80 18.02
C GLU A 638 -11.25 -3.18 17.53
N VAL A 639 -11.37 -2.06 16.85
CA VAL A 639 -10.25 -1.21 16.43
C VAL A 639 -10.15 -0.03 17.38
N SER A 640 -9.27 -0.14 18.36
CA SER A 640 -8.92 0.98 19.24
C SER A 640 -7.99 1.93 18.52
N GLN A 641 -8.36 3.22 18.52
CA GLN A 641 -7.63 4.32 17.89
C GLN A 641 -7.14 5.27 18.98
N VAL A 642 -5.86 5.65 18.94
CA VAL A 642 -5.26 6.58 19.89
C VAL A 642 -4.90 7.86 19.14
N TYR A 643 -5.50 8.97 19.57
CA TYR A 643 -5.26 10.29 18.98
C TYR A 643 -4.60 11.23 19.98
N MET A 644 -3.85 12.19 19.47
CA MET A 644 -3.17 13.20 20.28
C MET A 644 -3.39 14.59 19.67
N SER A 645 -3.37 15.63 20.51
CA SER A 645 -3.37 17.03 20.08
C SER A 645 -2.54 17.90 21.04
N TRP A 646 -1.90 18.91 20.45
CA TRP A 646 -1.20 19.95 21.20
C TRP A 646 -2.17 21.00 21.73
N GLN A 647 -1.90 21.53 22.91
CA GLN A 647 -2.61 22.67 23.45
C GLN A 647 -1.71 23.92 23.43
N ASN A 648 -2.25 25.04 22.95
CA ASN A 648 -1.59 26.34 23.03
C ASN A 648 -0.18 26.40 22.41
N THR A 649 0.06 25.65 21.32
CA THR A 649 1.30 25.79 20.56
C THR A 649 1.24 26.95 19.57
N SER A 650 2.34 27.67 19.39
CA SER A 650 2.48 28.70 18.36
C SER A 650 2.92 28.13 17.00
N LEU A 651 3.35 26.85 16.97
CA LEU A 651 3.76 26.18 15.74
C LEU A 651 2.55 25.55 15.03
N PRO A 652 2.54 25.53 13.70
CA PRO A 652 1.53 24.81 12.95
C PRO A 652 1.63 23.29 13.21
N VAL A 653 0.57 22.73 13.78
CA VAL A 653 0.44 21.29 14.09
C VAL A 653 -0.92 20.79 13.61
N PRO A 654 -1.10 19.48 13.40
CA PRO A 654 -2.41 18.88 13.14
C PRO A 654 -3.42 19.19 14.26
N ARG A 655 -4.69 19.33 13.92
CA ARG A 655 -5.79 19.47 14.90
C ARG A 655 -5.84 18.27 15.86
N ILE A 656 -5.71 17.10 15.29
CA ILE A 656 -5.47 15.83 15.96
C ILE A 656 -4.60 14.96 15.04
N GLN A 657 -3.84 14.03 15.61
CA GLN A 657 -3.12 13.02 14.84
C GLN A 657 -3.26 11.64 15.48
N LEU A 658 -3.38 10.60 14.66
CA LEU A 658 -3.31 9.21 15.09
C LEU A 658 -1.87 8.90 15.50
N VAL A 659 -1.71 8.31 16.69
CA VAL A 659 -0.41 7.95 17.27
C VAL A 659 -0.36 6.50 17.75
N GLY A 660 -1.47 5.78 17.63
CA GLY A 660 -1.57 4.37 17.96
C GLY A 660 -2.88 3.77 17.45
N PHE A 661 -2.82 2.49 17.09
CA PHE A 661 -4.01 1.69 16.84
C PHE A 661 -3.72 0.21 17.10
N THR A 662 -4.80 -0.51 17.45
CA THR A 662 -4.75 -1.96 17.57
C THR A 662 -6.12 -2.56 17.29
N ARG A 663 -6.15 -3.74 16.66
CA ARG A 663 -7.35 -4.53 16.44
C ARG A 663 -7.29 -5.78 17.31
N ARG A 664 -8.33 -6.02 18.10
CA ARG A 664 -8.42 -7.21 18.96
C ARG A 664 -9.82 -7.78 19.00
N PHE A 665 -9.89 -9.10 19.03
CA PHE A 665 -11.11 -9.86 19.24
C PHE A 665 -11.51 -9.83 20.72
N ILE A 666 -12.79 -9.48 20.99
CA ILE A 666 -13.38 -9.44 22.33
C ILE A 666 -14.74 -10.16 22.27
N ILE A 667 -14.89 -11.22 23.05
CA ILE A 667 -16.16 -11.94 23.15
C ILE A 667 -17.26 -11.03 23.71
N SER A 668 -18.51 -11.31 23.38
CA SER A 668 -19.69 -10.63 23.95
C SER A 668 -19.65 -10.67 25.46
N ASN A 669 -19.89 -9.53 26.11
CA ASN A 669 -19.76 -9.31 27.56
C ASN A 669 -18.34 -9.55 28.12
N GLY A 670 -17.33 -9.68 27.25
CA GLY A 670 -15.93 -9.77 27.65
C GLY A 670 -15.22 -8.41 27.66
N SER A 671 -13.96 -8.42 28.03
CA SER A 671 -13.10 -7.23 28.00
C SER A 671 -11.67 -7.58 27.62
N ALA A 672 -10.94 -6.55 27.18
CA ALA A 672 -9.49 -6.61 26.94
C ALA A 672 -8.82 -5.34 27.44
N VAL A 673 -7.63 -5.48 28.02
CA VAL A 673 -6.78 -4.35 28.39
C VAL A 673 -5.82 -4.05 27.25
N TYR A 674 -5.70 -2.77 26.91
CA TYR A 674 -4.75 -2.25 25.92
C TYR A 674 -3.75 -1.38 26.64
N GLU A 675 -2.48 -1.75 26.54
CA GLU A 675 -1.35 -0.96 27.00
C GLU A 675 -0.57 -0.48 25.79
N PHE A 676 -0.17 0.77 25.81
CA PHE A 676 0.63 1.35 24.74
C PHE A 676 1.58 2.42 25.29
N THR A 677 2.68 2.61 24.60
CA THR A 677 3.64 3.67 24.89
C THR A 677 3.79 4.54 23.64
N LEU A 678 3.52 5.83 23.77
CA LEU A 678 3.78 6.80 22.70
C LEU A 678 5.28 7.06 22.62
N ASP A 679 5.84 6.93 21.42
CA ASP A 679 7.20 7.32 21.14
C ASP A 679 7.33 8.85 21.26
N PRO A 680 8.43 9.40 21.82
CA PRO A 680 8.67 10.84 21.85
C PRO A 680 8.64 11.49 20.48
N LYS A 681 8.93 10.78 19.39
CA LYS A 681 8.80 11.27 18.03
C LYS A 681 7.35 11.66 17.66
N ASN A 682 6.35 10.99 18.24
CA ASN A 682 4.94 11.34 18.05
C ASN A 682 4.56 12.67 18.68
N MET A 683 5.31 13.11 19.70
CA MET A 683 5.13 14.37 20.43
C MET A 683 6.00 15.51 19.88
N ALA A 684 6.89 15.21 18.94
CA ALA A 684 7.80 16.18 18.35
C ALA A 684 7.12 17.02 17.28
N VAL A 685 7.59 18.26 17.14
CA VAL A 685 7.17 19.18 16.07
C VAL A 685 8.39 19.59 15.24
N TRP A 686 8.19 19.82 13.94
CA TRP A 686 9.24 20.35 13.06
C TRP A 686 9.33 21.87 13.22
N THR A 687 10.49 22.37 13.63
CA THR A 687 10.73 23.79 13.90
C THR A 687 11.27 24.53 12.67
N ASP A 688 11.33 25.85 12.76
CA ASP A 688 11.91 26.70 11.71
C ASP A 688 13.46 26.59 11.66
N ASP A 689 14.09 26.05 12.72
CA ASP A 689 15.52 25.67 12.76
C ASP A 689 15.81 24.34 12.06
N GLU A 690 14.82 23.79 11.36
CA GLU A 690 14.90 22.53 10.62
C GLU A 690 15.29 21.32 11.48
N GLU A 691 14.69 21.19 12.65
CA GLU A 691 14.89 20.07 13.57
C GLU A 691 13.57 19.59 14.16
N TRP A 692 13.50 18.31 14.51
CA TRP A 692 12.45 17.75 15.34
C TRP A 692 12.72 18.07 16.81
N VAL A 693 11.74 18.68 17.46
CA VAL A 693 11.86 19.08 18.86
C VAL A 693 10.62 18.69 19.64
N VAL A 694 10.80 18.06 20.79
CA VAL A 694 9.74 17.88 21.79
C VAL A 694 9.76 19.11 22.68
N LEU A 695 8.67 19.89 22.63
CA LEU A 695 8.52 21.14 23.38
C LEU A 695 7.73 20.94 24.67
N PRO A 696 8.00 21.73 25.73
CA PRO A 696 7.18 21.71 26.93
C PRO A 696 5.79 22.25 26.64
N GLY A 697 4.78 21.64 27.24
CA GLY A 697 3.42 22.09 27.07
C GLY A 697 2.38 21.04 27.42
N ALA A 698 1.12 21.46 27.50
CA ALA A 698 0.00 20.53 27.72
C ALA A 698 -0.40 19.86 26.42
N MET A 699 -0.67 18.56 26.52
CA MET A 699 -1.12 17.70 25.45
C MET A 699 -2.42 17.02 25.83
N ASN A 700 -3.28 16.76 24.85
CA ASN A 700 -4.40 15.86 25.03
C ASN A 700 -4.09 14.50 24.39
N ILE A 701 -4.57 13.44 25.03
CA ILE A 701 -4.58 12.10 24.49
C ILE A 701 -6.01 11.53 24.58
N TYR A 702 -6.42 10.87 23.51
CA TYR A 702 -7.76 10.29 23.37
C TYR A 702 -7.61 8.83 22.94
N VAL A 703 -8.47 7.95 23.49
CA VAL A 703 -8.55 6.57 23.04
C VAL A 703 -10.00 6.14 22.90
N GLY A 704 -10.34 5.50 21.80
CA GLY A 704 -11.70 5.04 21.52
C GLY A 704 -11.82 4.31 20.18
N GLY A 705 -13.02 3.86 19.85
CA GLY A 705 -13.33 3.24 18.54
C GLY A 705 -13.60 4.25 17.44
N GLN A 706 -13.41 5.55 17.71
CA GLN A 706 -13.70 6.66 16.79
C GLN A 706 -12.82 7.88 17.12
N GLN A 707 -12.83 8.88 16.23
CA GLN A 707 -12.19 10.17 16.51
C GLN A 707 -12.84 10.90 17.70
N PRO A 708 -12.07 11.69 18.47
CA PRO A 708 -12.64 12.60 19.46
C PRO A 708 -13.55 13.62 18.78
N ASN A 709 -14.65 14.01 19.48
CA ASN A 709 -15.63 15.00 19.03
C ASN A 709 -16.38 14.66 17.72
N GLN A 710 -16.35 13.39 17.29
CA GLN A 710 -17.13 12.91 16.16
C GLN A 710 -18.64 13.06 16.45
N ARG A 711 -19.40 13.66 15.50
CA ARG A 711 -20.84 13.90 15.69
C ARG A 711 -21.67 12.63 15.65
N THR A 712 -21.36 11.74 14.71
CA THR A 712 -22.11 10.49 14.55
C THR A 712 -21.42 9.37 15.34
N SER A 713 -22.11 8.85 16.37
CA SER A 713 -21.58 7.75 17.18
C SER A 713 -21.54 6.45 16.38
N VAL A 714 -20.49 5.65 16.62
CA VAL A 714 -20.32 4.31 16.05
C VAL A 714 -20.64 3.19 17.06
N GLY A 715 -21.30 3.50 18.16
CA GLY A 715 -21.57 2.53 19.24
C GLY A 715 -20.36 2.29 20.14
N SER A 716 -19.44 3.26 20.18
CA SER A 716 -18.23 3.27 21.01
C SER A 716 -18.05 4.68 21.59
N ASN A 717 -17.44 4.77 22.77
CA ASN A 717 -17.05 6.06 23.36
C ASN A 717 -15.56 6.37 23.12
N VAL A 718 -15.18 7.57 23.52
CA VAL A 718 -13.81 8.05 23.54
C VAL A 718 -13.46 8.48 24.96
N GLU A 719 -12.40 7.94 25.52
CA GLU A 719 -11.79 8.38 26.76
C GLU A 719 -10.74 9.45 26.48
N HIS A 720 -10.55 10.37 27.43
CA HIS A 720 -9.65 11.51 27.30
C HIS A 720 -8.81 11.69 28.55
N ARG A 721 -7.54 12.00 28.37
CA ARG A 721 -6.62 12.47 29.42
C ARG A 721 -5.79 13.65 28.90
N GLN A 722 -5.34 14.48 29.85
CA GLN A 722 -4.37 15.52 29.62
C GLN A 722 -3.08 15.14 30.32
N PHE A 723 -1.95 15.42 29.70
CA PHE A 723 -0.62 15.26 30.27
C PHE A 723 0.25 16.47 29.97
N GLN A 724 1.33 16.62 30.73
CA GLN A 724 2.27 17.73 30.60
C GLN A 724 3.65 17.22 30.17
N ILE A 725 4.18 17.78 29.09
CA ILE A 725 5.59 17.61 28.72
C ILE A 725 6.44 18.59 29.51
N ILE A 726 7.49 18.09 30.15
CA ILE A 726 8.44 18.89 30.98
C ILE A 726 9.79 18.95 30.28
N GLY A 727 10.32 20.17 30.13
CA GLY A 727 11.60 20.43 29.47
C GLY A 727 11.49 20.42 27.96
N THR A 728 12.63 20.55 27.31
CA THR A 728 12.78 20.56 25.84
C THR A 728 13.78 19.51 25.42
N LYS A 729 13.51 18.78 24.35
CA LYS A 729 14.46 17.82 23.78
C LYS A 729 14.53 17.98 22.25
N ILE A 730 15.70 18.34 21.78
CA ILE A 730 16.02 18.29 20.35
C ILE A 730 16.26 16.83 19.99
N LEU A 731 15.52 16.33 19.02
CA LEU A 731 15.68 14.98 18.46
C LEU A 731 16.53 14.99 17.19
N GLY A 732 16.80 16.17 16.63
CA GLY A 732 17.56 16.35 15.39
C GLY A 732 16.76 16.03 14.15
N LYS A 733 17.47 15.61 13.09
CA LYS A 733 16.88 15.13 11.84
C LYS A 733 16.92 13.59 11.84
N TYR A 734 15.80 12.97 11.66
CA TYR A 734 15.69 11.52 11.63
C TYR A 734 14.69 11.05 10.58
#